data_cdbc2018c597376e565a84972b60080d
#
_entry.id   cdbc2018c597376e565a84972b60080d
#
_cell.length_a   1.000
_cell.length_b   1.000
_cell.length_c   1.000
_cell.angle_alpha   90.00
_cell.angle_beta   90.00
_cell.angle_gamma   90.00
#
_symmetry.space_group_name_H-M   'P 1'
#
loop_
_entity.id
_entity.type
_entity.pdbx_description
1 polymer ?
#
loop_
_entity_poly.entity_id
_entity_poly.type
_entity_poly.pdbx_seq_one_letter_code
_entity_poly.pdbx_strand_id
1 'polypeptide(L)'
;MGILESSDDDFVPASIRHNGETYDVKLRLKGDIVDHLEGDKWSYRIKIKDDKALFGMRTLSVQHPKTRNFLAEWVYHQALRREGLISLRYDFINLTVNGKNLGIFALEEHFNKILVESNQRRQGPIIRFSEDQFWKQKHLRTDYPEHIPVTSASFDTAHIDAFESKSIAADSSYYEQFMHAITLLETFRNGERRARDVFDLKKLAMYTAISELIGAHHSILWRNMRFYYNPITARLEPIGFDGYSGELVPQATSTMDLETARSLLRHIYILASEDPLYNRYYNEALYTVSQPEYLASLMEDIKPEFEEKLSIIHRSFPDYEFPYDAVERNRRLLYVTINPNDGLRTHYQSHQNDSLTLDVGSTQPLSIDLHSLQMGPHTLSLEDHPLLPGRQAHKNIPFQQIRVALPESVIITDSTLATYTIRYHIPGSDSLFSGPILPYPQSRKNLIKHAIPRDSSTLSSFAFIKVDESKKEASIQAGSWTIEDMLIVPDGYGLRIPEGTSLDLVNSAAILVHGPVHLSGTAAQPIHIHSSDGTGQGFTVLNAPSPSYVQHTRFENLQHIHREGWALTGSVNFHEATVYLNNASFVSNKSEDALNIISSSFEMDSVYFAHTFSDAFDGDFTQGVITNSTFEHTGNDAIDVSGSTLTFRNVTVTQAGDKALSIGEYSQVEGTDFDVEKGNIGIASKDNSVATLDRIRISNAHIGVALYQKKPEFGPGSLEISGLSLENTEIQSLVEEGSLLLMNGELIKGDKKQVADQLY
;
A
#
# COMPACT_ATOMS: atom_id res chain seq x y z
N MET A 1 -16.98 -24.16 -28.66
CA MET A 1 -16.53 -23.62 -29.97
C MET A 1 -15.74 -24.71 -30.66
N GLY A 2 -16.08 -25.07 -31.90
CA GLY A 2 -15.30 -26.05 -32.67
C GLY A 2 -13.96 -25.47 -33.15
N ILE A 3 -13.00 -26.35 -33.43
CA ILE A 3 -11.71 -26.02 -34.00
C ILE A 3 -11.70 -26.38 -35.46
N LEU A 4 -11.10 -25.55 -36.30
CA LEU A 4 -10.91 -25.79 -37.72
C LEU A 4 -9.47 -26.31 -37.95
N GLU A 5 -9.34 -27.58 -38.31
CA GLU A 5 -8.07 -28.12 -38.74
C GLU A 5 -7.91 -27.92 -40.25
N SER A 6 -6.80 -27.37 -40.68
CA SER A 6 -6.46 -27.19 -42.10
C SER A 6 -4.97 -27.37 -42.37
N SER A 7 -4.65 -28.04 -43.46
CA SER A 7 -3.30 -28.35 -43.89
C SER A 7 -3.01 -27.85 -45.30
N ASP A 8 -1.76 -28.00 -45.79
CA ASP A 8 -1.41 -27.71 -47.17
C ASP A 8 -2.03 -28.69 -48.17
N ASP A 9 -2.51 -29.84 -47.73
CA ASP A 9 -3.18 -30.85 -48.57
C ASP A 9 -4.64 -30.49 -48.88
N ASP A 10 -5.23 -29.55 -48.11
CA ASP A 10 -6.61 -29.07 -48.28
C ASP A 10 -6.74 -28.02 -49.41
N PHE A 11 -5.66 -27.63 -50.05
CA PHE A 11 -5.70 -26.67 -51.14
C PHE A 11 -6.37 -27.26 -52.41
N VAL A 12 -7.50 -26.66 -52.82
CA VAL A 12 -8.17 -27.00 -54.06
C VAL A 12 -7.96 -25.98 -55.16
N PRO A 13 -7.90 -26.37 -56.46
CA PRO A 13 -7.74 -25.43 -57.55
C PRO A 13 -9.00 -24.56 -57.72
N ALA A 14 -8.76 -23.31 -58.07
CA ALA A 14 -9.79 -22.31 -58.36
C ALA A 14 -9.25 -21.23 -59.32
N SER A 15 -10.10 -20.35 -59.77
CA SER A 15 -9.69 -19.15 -60.54
C SER A 15 -10.34 -17.90 -59.94
N ILE A 16 -9.56 -16.80 -59.97
CA ILE A 16 -10.03 -15.47 -59.54
C ILE A 16 -10.03 -14.55 -60.77
N ARG A 17 -11.13 -13.78 -60.96
CA ARG A 17 -11.21 -12.73 -61.96
C ARG A 17 -11.16 -11.39 -61.26
N HIS A 18 -10.21 -10.54 -61.63
CA HIS A 18 -10.07 -9.17 -61.13
C HIS A 18 -9.66 -8.23 -62.24
N ASN A 19 -10.38 -7.12 -62.40
CA ASN A 19 -10.11 -6.07 -63.43
C ASN A 19 -9.97 -6.64 -64.84
N GLY A 20 -10.77 -7.67 -65.18
CA GLY A 20 -10.75 -8.30 -66.49
C GLY A 20 -9.72 -9.39 -66.69
N GLU A 21 -8.76 -9.51 -65.80
CA GLU A 21 -7.75 -10.59 -65.79
C GLU A 21 -8.20 -11.80 -64.99
N THR A 22 -7.73 -12.99 -65.42
CA THR A 22 -7.98 -14.27 -64.70
C THR A 22 -6.67 -14.81 -64.12
N TYR A 23 -6.74 -15.17 -62.86
CA TYR A 23 -5.64 -15.75 -62.08
C TYR A 23 -5.97 -17.20 -61.70
N ASP A 24 -5.11 -18.11 -62.04
CA ASP A 24 -5.19 -19.46 -61.54
C ASP A 24 -4.65 -19.50 -60.09
N VAL A 25 -5.43 -20.07 -59.19
CA VAL A 25 -5.11 -20.08 -57.77
C VAL A 25 -5.31 -21.46 -57.15
N LYS A 26 -4.74 -21.62 -55.96
CA LYS A 26 -5.19 -22.65 -55.03
C LYS A 26 -5.75 -21.95 -53.79
N LEU A 27 -6.88 -22.46 -53.27
CA LEU A 27 -7.46 -21.93 -52.06
C LEU A 27 -7.83 -23.04 -51.06
N ARG A 28 -7.79 -22.73 -49.81
CA ARG A 28 -8.29 -23.55 -48.72
C ARG A 28 -8.99 -22.69 -47.66
N LEU A 29 -9.72 -23.31 -46.75
CA LEU A 29 -10.24 -22.63 -45.58
C LEU A 29 -9.11 -22.07 -44.71
N LYS A 30 -9.35 -20.94 -44.05
CA LYS A 30 -8.45 -20.31 -43.12
C LYS A 30 -9.13 -20.12 -41.78
N GLY A 31 -8.39 -20.23 -40.70
CA GLY A 31 -8.80 -19.98 -39.32
C GLY A 31 -8.51 -21.20 -38.43
N ASP A 32 -8.51 -20.98 -37.16
CA ASP A 32 -8.27 -22.00 -36.12
C ASP A 32 -9.58 -22.32 -35.36
N ILE A 33 -10.61 -21.46 -35.49
CA ILE A 33 -11.90 -21.60 -34.84
C ILE A 33 -13.03 -21.46 -35.88
N VAL A 34 -14.18 -22.06 -35.59
CA VAL A 34 -15.36 -22.09 -36.51
C VAL A 34 -16.01 -20.71 -36.75
N ASP A 35 -15.65 -19.66 -36.00
CA ASP A 35 -16.06 -18.28 -36.29
C ASP A 35 -15.62 -17.80 -37.68
N HIS A 36 -14.55 -18.38 -38.24
CA HIS A 36 -14.13 -18.20 -39.61
C HIS A 36 -15.04 -18.83 -40.66
N LEU A 37 -16.04 -19.60 -40.24
CA LEU A 37 -17.02 -20.29 -41.10
C LEU A 37 -18.45 -19.82 -40.80
N GLU A 38 -18.63 -18.70 -40.11
CA GLU A 38 -19.93 -18.19 -39.72
C GLU A 38 -20.70 -17.65 -40.91
N GLY A 39 -21.95 -18.12 -41.09
CA GLY A 39 -22.79 -17.72 -42.21
C GLY A 39 -22.21 -18.07 -43.59
N ASP A 40 -22.33 -17.14 -44.56
CA ASP A 40 -21.84 -17.29 -45.93
C ASP A 40 -20.42 -16.68 -46.13
N LYS A 41 -19.88 -15.99 -45.13
CA LYS A 41 -18.62 -15.28 -45.25
C LYS A 41 -17.44 -16.10 -44.69
N TRP A 42 -17.12 -17.21 -45.34
CA TRP A 42 -16.04 -18.08 -44.91
C TRP A 42 -14.66 -17.47 -45.21
N SER A 43 -13.71 -17.76 -44.38
CA SER A 43 -12.34 -17.29 -44.56
C SER A 43 -11.53 -18.24 -45.44
N TYR A 44 -10.80 -17.64 -46.41
CA TYR A 44 -10.00 -18.41 -47.36
C TYR A 44 -8.53 -17.96 -47.33
N ARG A 45 -7.59 -18.95 -47.43
CA ARG A 45 -6.21 -18.73 -47.80
C ARG A 45 -6.06 -19.00 -49.29
N ILE A 46 -5.47 -18.06 -50.02
CA ILE A 46 -5.38 -18.07 -51.49
C ILE A 46 -3.90 -18.03 -51.89
N LYS A 47 -3.42 -18.96 -52.71
CA LYS A 47 -2.09 -18.96 -53.33
C LYS A 47 -2.23 -18.75 -54.85
N ILE A 48 -1.61 -17.68 -55.37
CA ILE A 48 -1.63 -17.32 -56.79
C ILE A 48 -0.58 -18.19 -57.49
N LYS A 49 -0.91 -18.73 -58.67
CA LYS A 49 0.03 -19.50 -59.50
C LYS A 49 0.71 -18.66 -60.55
N ASP A 50 1.65 -19.26 -61.29
CA ASP A 50 2.26 -18.81 -62.52
C ASP A 50 3.00 -17.49 -62.38
N ASP A 51 3.76 -17.31 -61.31
CA ASP A 51 4.56 -16.12 -61.02
C ASP A 51 3.78 -14.78 -61.09
N LYS A 52 2.46 -14.85 -61.03
CA LYS A 52 1.59 -13.71 -60.94
C LYS A 52 1.40 -13.26 -59.47
N ALA A 53 0.94 -12.04 -59.32
CA ALA A 53 0.57 -11.45 -58.05
C ALA A 53 -0.79 -10.74 -58.17
N LEU A 54 -1.64 -10.86 -57.16
CA LEU A 54 -2.89 -10.13 -57.01
C LEU A 54 -2.77 -9.13 -55.85
N PHE A 55 -3.07 -7.87 -56.07
CA PHE A 55 -2.79 -6.77 -55.10
C PHE A 55 -1.31 -6.71 -54.67
N GLY A 56 -0.39 -7.11 -55.57
CA GLY A 56 1.03 -7.19 -55.26
C GLY A 56 1.42 -8.37 -54.33
N MET A 57 0.53 -9.33 -54.07
CA MET A 57 0.74 -10.48 -53.21
C MET A 57 0.61 -11.80 -53.95
N ARG A 58 1.48 -12.76 -53.63
CA ARG A 58 1.39 -14.15 -54.18
C ARG A 58 0.57 -15.08 -53.27
N THR A 59 0.51 -14.76 -51.98
CA THR A 59 -0.33 -15.47 -51.03
C THR A 59 -1.06 -14.42 -50.17
N LEU A 60 -2.37 -14.58 -50.06
CA LEU A 60 -3.21 -13.67 -49.32
C LEU A 60 -4.35 -14.44 -48.64
N SER A 61 -5.04 -13.78 -47.75
CA SER A 61 -6.26 -14.30 -47.14
C SER A 61 -7.41 -13.33 -47.34
N VAL A 62 -8.61 -13.88 -47.46
CA VAL A 62 -9.85 -13.10 -47.36
C VAL A 62 -10.70 -13.65 -46.23
N GLN A 63 -11.28 -12.77 -45.43
CA GLN A 63 -12.00 -13.20 -44.23
C GLN A 63 -13.13 -12.19 -43.89
N HIS A 64 -14.07 -12.63 -43.06
CA HIS A 64 -15.09 -11.71 -42.56
C HIS A 64 -14.40 -10.56 -41.79
N PRO A 65 -14.70 -9.27 -42.08
CA PRO A 65 -14.01 -8.14 -41.42
C PRO A 65 -14.10 -8.18 -39.87
N LYS A 66 -15.18 -8.74 -39.32
CA LYS A 66 -15.37 -8.90 -37.88
C LYS A 66 -14.27 -9.73 -37.20
N THR A 67 -13.63 -10.68 -37.92
CA THR A 67 -12.58 -11.52 -37.34
C THR A 67 -11.33 -10.76 -36.88
N ARG A 68 -11.18 -9.51 -37.34
CA ARG A 68 -10.10 -8.59 -36.94
C ARG A 68 -10.62 -7.21 -36.51
N ASN A 69 -11.91 -7.13 -36.14
CA ASN A 69 -12.55 -5.88 -35.73
C ASN A 69 -12.51 -4.77 -36.80
N PHE A 70 -12.80 -5.13 -38.06
CA PHE A 70 -13.03 -4.21 -39.18
C PHE A 70 -11.90 -3.21 -39.42
N LEU A 71 -12.24 -1.89 -39.45
CA LEU A 71 -11.31 -0.80 -39.77
C LEU A 71 -10.25 -0.56 -38.69
N ALA A 72 -10.51 -0.98 -37.45
CA ALA A 72 -9.57 -0.84 -36.36
C ALA A 72 -8.24 -1.59 -36.65
N GLU A 73 -8.29 -2.77 -37.26
CA GLU A 73 -7.11 -3.51 -37.67
C GLU A 73 -6.32 -2.80 -38.79
N TRP A 74 -7.03 -2.16 -39.72
CA TRP A 74 -6.37 -1.34 -40.75
C TRP A 74 -5.63 -0.15 -40.12
N VAL A 75 -6.27 0.56 -39.18
CA VAL A 75 -5.64 1.66 -38.44
C VAL A 75 -4.42 1.18 -37.67
N TYR A 76 -4.49 0.01 -37.04
CA TYR A 76 -3.34 -0.60 -36.38
C TYR A 76 -2.15 -0.78 -37.33
N HIS A 77 -2.36 -1.34 -38.52
CA HIS A 77 -1.32 -1.49 -39.52
C HIS A 77 -0.79 -0.16 -40.04
N GLN A 78 -1.60 0.89 -40.14
CA GLN A 78 -1.14 2.24 -40.47
C GLN A 78 -0.26 2.84 -39.37
N ALA A 79 -0.65 2.68 -38.10
CA ALA A 79 0.16 3.13 -36.98
C ALA A 79 1.53 2.44 -36.94
N LEU A 80 1.59 1.11 -37.15
CA LEU A 80 2.84 0.37 -37.26
C LEU A 80 3.72 0.88 -38.41
N ARG A 81 3.12 1.10 -39.59
CA ARG A 81 3.83 1.59 -40.78
C ARG A 81 4.42 2.98 -40.56
N ARG A 82 3.68 3.88 -39.92
CA ARG A 82 4.15 5.23 -39.58
C ARG A 82 5.45 5.18 -38.77
N GLU A 83 5.55 4.24 -37.83
CA GLU A 83 6.73 4.05 -36.96
C GLU A 83 7.80 3.14 -37.58
N GLY A 84 7.68 2.81 -38.87
CA GLY A 84 8.65 1.98 -39.59
C GLY A 84 8.70 0.53 -39.13
N LEU A 85 7.65 0.03 -38.51
CA LEU A 85 7.49 -1.36 -38.12
C LEU A 85 6.93 -2.21 -39.27
N ILE A 86 7.24 -3.50 -39.25
CA ILE A 86 6.74 -4.43 -40.27
C ILE A 86 5.22 -4.62 -40.05
N SER A 87 4.45 -4.20 -41.04
CA SER A 87 3.00 -4.30 -41.05
C SER A 87 2.49 -5.02 -42.27
N LEU A 88 1.40 -5.77 -42.12
CA LEU A 88 0.74 -6.40 -43.26
C LEU A 88 0.01 -5.37 -44.13
N ARG A 89 -0.11 -5.65 -45.42
CA ARG A 89 -1.12 -5.01 -46.26
C ARG A 89 -2.49 -5.59 -45.85
N TYR A 90 -3.34 -4.70 -45.39
CA TYR A 90 -4.71 -5.01 -44.93
C TYR A 90 -5.66 -4.08 -45.61
N ASP A 91 -6.71 -4.62 -46.27
CA ASP A 91 -7.65 -3.84 -47.07
C ASP A 91 -9.05 -4.47 -47.07
N PHE A 92 -10.01 -3.86 -47.76
CA PHE A 92 -11.37 -4.34 -47.87
C PHE A 92 -11.76 -4.48 -49.33
N ILE A 93 -12.28 -5.64 -49.70
CA ILE A 93 -12.69 -5.97 -51.07
C ILE A 93 -14.11 -6.51 -51.10
N ASN A 94 -14.79 -6.30 -52.22
CA ASN A 94 -16.05 -7.00 -52.50
C ASN A 94 -15.75 -8.36 -53.13
N LEU A 95 -16.29 -9.44 -52.55
CA LEU A 95 -16.05 -10.82 -52.99
C LEU A 95 -17.33 -11.46 -53.55
N THR A 96 -17.16 -12.04 -54.75
CA THR A 96 -18.16 -12.88 -55.38
C THR A 96 -17.62 -14.31 -55.48
N VAL A 97 -18.37 -15.30 -55.00
CA VAL A 97 -17.98 -16.71 -55.06
C VAL A 97 -19.07 -17.48 -55.84
N ASN A 98 -18.64 -18.16 -56.95
CA ASN A 98 -19.52 -18.95 -57.81
C ASN A 98 -20.80 -18.17 -58.24
N GLY A 99 -20.61 -16.85 -58.59
CA GLY A 99 -21.69 -15.99 -59.01
C GLY A 99 -22.54 -15.36 -57.89
N LYS A 100 -22.37 -15.77 -56.64
CA LYS A 100 -23.05 -15.16 -55.48
C LYS A 100 -22.16 -14.03 -54.92
N ASN A 101 -22.69 -12.82 -54.91
CA ASN A 101 -22.03 -11.70 -54.25
C ASN A 101 -22.16 -11.85 -52.75
N LEU A 102 -21.03 -11.99 -52.05
CA LEU A 102 -20.95 -12.13 -50.59
C LEU A 102 -20.67 -10.79 -49.88
N GLY A 103 -20.48 -9.69 -50.62
CA GLY A 103 -20.22 -8.37 -50.07
C GLY A 103 -18.78 -8.17 -49.62
N ILE A 104 -18.57 -7.32 -48.65
CA ILE A 104 -17.24 -6.86 -48.21
C ILE A 104 -16.55 -7.92 -47.35
N PHE A 105 -15.29 -8.20 -47.71
CA PHE A 105 -14.33 -9.02 -46.99
C PHE A 105 -13.09 -8.20 -46.64
N ALA A 106 -12.42 -8.55 -45.56
CA ALA A 106 -11.06 -8.10 -45.26
C ALA A 106 -10.07 -8.93 -46.08
N LEU A 107 -9.10 -8.24 -46.67
CA LEU A 107 -7.92 -8.80 -47.38
C LEU A 107 -6.72 -8.68 -46.46
N GLU A 108 -6.01 -9.76 -46.25
CA GLU A 108 -4.85 -9.80 -45.36
C GLU A 108 -3.66 -10.47 -46.05
N GLU A 109 -2.50 -9.82 -46.02
CA GLU A 109 -1.25 -10.35 -46.55
C GLU A 109 -0.73 -11.56 -45.77
N HIS A 110 0.02 -12.42 -46.42
CA HIS A 110 0.66 -13.59 -45.81
C HIS A 110 2.18 -13.37 -45.56
N PHE A 111 2.71 -14.10 -44.61
CA PHE A 111 4.13 -14.06 -44.22
C PHE A 111 5.01 -14.76 -45.26
N ASN A 112 5.74 -13.98 -46.00
CA ASN A 112 6.69 -14.46 -47.02
C ASN A 112 7.70 -13.36 -47.37
N LYS A 113 8.61 -13.65 -48.30
CA LYS A 113 9.59 -12.69 -48.81
C LYS A 113 8.98 -11.36 -49.25
N ILE A 114 7.83 -11.36 -49.91
CA ILE A 114 7.17 -10.13 -50.44
C ILE A 114 6.76 -9.19 -49.30
N LEU A 115 6.25 -9.72 -48.18
CA LEU A 115 5.95 -8.92 -47.00
C LEU A 115 7.21 -8.20 -46.48
N VAL A 116 8.32 -8.89 -46.40
CA VAL A 116 9.60 -8.35 -45.91
C VAL A 116 10.10 -7.24 -46.83
N GLU A 117 10.10 -7.49 -48.13
CA GLU A 117 10.57 -6.56 -49.16
C GLU A 117 9.62 -5.31 -49.27
N SER A 118 8.30 -5.50 -49.18
CA SER A 118 7.35 -4.38 -49.23
C SER A 118 7.46 -3.44 -48.00
N ASN A 119 8.00 -3.94 -46.91
CA ASN A 119 8.36 -3.16 -45.72
C ASN A 119 9.81 -2.67 -45.74
N GLN A 120 10.48 -2.67 -46.94
CA GLN A 120 11.84 -2.16 -47.13
C GLN A 120 12.90 -2.90 -46.29
N ARG A 121 12.76 -4.21 -46.14
CA ARG A 121 13.74 -5.07 -45.48
C ARG A 121 14.33 -6.07 -46.48
N ARG A 122 15.58 -6.51 -46.23
CA ARG A 122 16.20 -7.56 -46.99
C ARG A 122 15.56 -8.90 -46.63
N GLN A 123 15.48 -9.83 -47.59
CA GLN A 123 14.99 -11.21 -47.34
C GLN A 123 15.68 -11.82 -46.13
N GLY A 124 14.92 -12.38 -45.23
CA GLY A 124 15.32 -13.12 -44.03
C GLY A 124 14.15 -13.97 -43.52
N PRO A 125 14.40 -15.00 -42.73
CA PRO A 125 13.35 -15.89 -42.25
C PRO A 125 12.36 -15.18 -41.31
N ILE A 126 11.09 -15.59 -41.44
CA ILE A 126 10.03 -15.19 -40.51
C ILE A 126 9.73 -16.40 -39.63
N ILE A 127 9.87 -16.22 -38.33
CA ILE A 127 9.67 -17.28 -37.31
C ILE A 127 8.53 -16.95 -36.34
N ARG A 128 8.01 -17.99 -35.70
CA ARG A 128 6.96 -17.90 -34.69
C ARG A 128 7.07 -19.01 -33.65
N PHE A 129 6.47 -18.85 -32.51
CA PHE A 129 6.12 -19.97 -31.65
C PHE A 129 4.94 -20.73 -32.25
N SER A 130 5.02 -22.06 -32.34
CA SER A 130 3.93 -22.88 -32.86
C SER A 130 2.76 -22.93 -31.91
N GLU A 131 1.58 -22.75 -32.46
CA GLU A 131 0.29 -22.83 -31.75
C GLU A 131 -0.36 -24.21 -31.79
N ASP A 132 0.22 -25.16 -32.55
CA ASP A 132 -0.44 -26.43 -32.84
C ASP A 132 -0.84 -27.22 -31.59
N GLN A 133 0.07 -27.28 -30.60
CA GLN A 133 -0.24 -27.95 -29.33
C GLN A 133 -1.30 -27.22 -28.53
N PHE A 134 -1.29 -25.88 -28.56
CA PHE A 134 -2.31 -25.07 -27.90
C PHE A 134 -3.70 -25.36 -28.45
N TRP A 135 -3.86 -25.41 -29.79
CA TRP A 135 -5.14 -25.69 -30.41
C TRP A 135 -5.60 -27.14 -30.21
N LYS A 136 -4.69 -28.13 -30.34
CA LYS A 136 -4.97 -29.52 -30.01
C LYS A 136 -5.46 -29.68 -28.55
N GLN A 137 -4.78 -29.04 -27.62
CA GLN A 137 -5.20 -29.10 -26.20
C GLN A 137 -6.52 -28.40 -25.96
N LYS A 138 -6.79 -27.29 -26.64
CA LYS A 138 -8.08 -26.59 -26.55
C LYS A 138 -9.22 -27.45 -27.11
N HIS A 139 -8.96 -28.19 -28.18
CA HIS A 139 -9.93 -29.16 -28.73
C HIS A 139 -10.25 -30.25 -27.71
N LEU A 140 -9.27 -30.91 -27.16
CA LEU A 140 -9.43 -31.92 -26.12
C LEU A 140 -10.16 -31.40 -24.87
N ARG A 141 -9.92 -30.16 -24.47
CA ARG A 141 -10.63 -29.54 -23.34
C ARG A 141 -12.11 -29.26 -23.66
N THR A 142 -12.46 -29.06 -24.90
CA THR A 142 -13.87 -28.89 -25.30
C THR A 142 -14.61 -30.22 -25.17
N ASP A 143 -13.96 -31.33 -25.48
CA ASP A 143 -14.56 -32.65 -25.39
C ASP A 143 -14.49 -33.25 -23.96
N TYR A 144 -13.45 -32.90 -23.20
CA TYR A 144 -13.17 -33.42 -21.84
C TYR A 144 -12.68 -32.32 -20.88
N PRO A 145 -13.54 -31.37 -20.48
CA PRO A 145 -13.11 -30.17 -19.75
C PRO A 145 -12.49 -30.43 -18.38
N GLU A 146 -12.74 -31.61 -17.79
CA GLU A 146 -12.43 -31.88 -16.37
C GLU A 146 -11.05 -32.57 -16.15
N HIS A 147 -10.39 -33.09 -17.20
CA HIS A 147 -9.27 -34.03 -17.03
C HIS A 147 -7.93 -33.64 -17.67
N ILE A 148 -7.80 -32.49 -18.31
CA ILE A 148 -6.57 -32.16 -19.04
C ILE A 148 -5.73 -31.12 -18.28
N PRO A 149 -4.50 -31.43 -17.85
CA PRO A 149 -3.59 -30.47 -17.30
C PRO A 149 -3.27 -29.35 -18.31
N VAL A 150 -3.40 -28.11 -17.91
CA VAL A 150 -3.16 -26.92 -18.75
C VAL A 150 -1.68 -26.73 -19.14
N THR A 151 -0.81 -27.56 -18.64
CA THR A 151 0.65 -27.35 -18.60
C THR A 151 1.42 -27.78 -19.84
N SER A 152 0.83 -28.52 -20.79
CA SER A 152 1.59 -29.04 -21.94
C SER A 152 1.62 -28.15 -23.19
N ALA A 153 0.78 -27.11 -23.26
CA ALA A 153 0.69 -26.18 -24.39
C ALA A 153 0.91 -24.75 -23.92
N SER A 154 2.15 -24.42 -23.61
CA SER A 154 2.56 -23.13 -23.05
C SER A 154 3.66 -22.48 -23.90
N PHE A 155 3.98 -21.23 -23.57
CA PHE A 155 5.14 -20.55 -24.12
C PHE A 155 6.44 -21.36 -23.96
N ASP A 156 6.60 -22.01 -22.82
CA ASP A 156 7.81 -22.75 -22.46
C ASP A 156 7.99 -24.04 -23.26
N THR A 157 6.88 -24.61 -23.78
CA THR A 157 6.89 -25.90 -24.49
C THR A 157 6.68 -25.78 -26.01
N ALA A 158 6.25 -24.61 -26.50
CA ALA A 158 6.01 -24.40 -27.93
C ALA A 158 7.32 -24.47 -28.70
N HIS A 159 7.34 -25.27 -29.80
CA HIS A 159 8.48 -25.24 -30.72
C HIS A 159 8.42 -23.98 -31.60
N ILE A 160 9.57 -23.64 -32.19
CA ILE A 160 9.67 -22.45 -33.06
C ILE A 160 9.62 -22.94 -34.52
N ASP A 161 8.65 -22.39 -35.25
CA ASP A 161 8.43 -22.68 -36.68
C ASP A 161 8.89 -21.50 -37.54
N ALA A 162 9.16 -21.79 -38.83
CA ALA A 162 9.33 -20.77 -39.85
C ALA A 162 8.26 -20.85 -40.92
N PHE A 163 7.91 -19.68 -41.44
CA PHE A 163 7.17 -19.57 -42.69
C PHE A 163 8.11 -19.90 -43.85
N GLU A 164 7.58 -20.40 -45.01
CA GLU A 164 8.33 -20.78 -46.18
C GLU A 164 9.41 -21.85 -45.90
N SER A 165 9.17 -22.83 -45.04
CA SER A 165 10.11 -23.86 -44.60
C SER A 165 10.75 -24.64 -45.78
N LYS A 166 10.03 -24.83 -46.90
CA LYS A 166 10.58 -25.47 -48.11
C LYS A 166 11.65 -24.62 -48.79
N SER A 167 11.47 -23.30 -48.85
CA SER A 167 12.45 -22.37 -49.40
C SER A 167 13.70 -22.30 -48.51
N ILE A 168 13.49 -22.31 -47.18
CA ILE A 168 14.57 -22.34 -46.19
C ILE A 168 15.40 -23.60 -46.34
N ALA A 169 14.77 -24.77 -46.46
CA ALA A 169 15.46 -26.05 -46.61
C ALA A 169 16.22 -26.21 -47.95
N ALA A 170 15.84 -25.45 -48.97
CA ALA A 170 16.46 -25.49 -50.30
C ALA A 170 17.70 -24.60 -50.43
N ASP A 171 17.96 -23.68 -49.52
CA ASP A 171 19.06 -22.70 -49.55
C ASP A 171 19.85 -22.77 -48.24
N SER A 172 21.14 -23.16 -48.33
CA SER A 172 21.98 -23.32 -47.15
C SER A 172 22.20 -22.03 -46.35
N SER A 173 22.37 -20.89 -47.03
CA SER A 173 22.54 -19.58 -46.36
C SER A 173 21.26 -19.16 -45.65
N TYR A 174 20.10 -19.41 -46.28
CA TYR A 174 18.80 -19.11 -45.68
C TYR A 174 18.50 -20.04 -44.48
N TYR A 175 18.94 -21.29 -44.56
CA TYR A 175 18.88 -22.25 -43.46
C TYR A 175 19.76 -21.84 -42.27
N GLU A 176 20.99 -21.35 -42.51
CA GLU A 176 21.85 -20.82 -41.44
C GLU A 176 21.24 -19.62 -40.74
N GLN A 177 20.63 -18.70 -41.49
CA GLN A 177 19.89 -17.55 -40.90
C GLN A 177 18.71 -18.03 -40.04
N PHE A 178 17.98 -19.04 -40.50
CA PHE A 178 16.87 -19.64 -39.73
C PHE A 178 17.37 -20.27 -38.44
N MET A 179 18.46 -21.06 -38.49
CA MET A 179 19.06 -21.66 -37.28
C MET A 179 19.54 -20.59 -36.28
N HIS A 180 20.07 -19.48 -36.80
CA HIS A 180 20.45 -18.34 -35.95
C HIS A 180 19.23 -17.68 -35.31
N ALA A 181 18.17 -17.45 -36.07
CA ALA A 181 16.92 -16.88 -35.58
C ALA A 181 16.27 -17.75 -34.47
N ILE A 182 16.21 -19.07 -34.65
CA ILE A 182 15.75 -20.00 -33.61
C ILE A 182 16.64 -19.90 -32.38
N THR A 183 17.96 -19.92 -32.55
CA THR A 183 18.90 -19.88 -31.43
C THR A 183 18.73 -18.61 -30.62
N LEU A 184 18.52 -17.43 -31.25
CA LEU A 184 18.24 -16.19 -30.58
C LEU A 184 16.96 -16.28 -29.73
N LEU A 185 15.88 -16.78 -30.32
CA LEU A 185 14.58 -16.81 -29.63
C LEU A 185 14.54 -17.86 -28.50
N GLU A 186 15.21 -19.04 -28.69
CA GLU A 186 15.35 -20.07 -27.66
C GLU A 186 16.19 -19.60 -26.48
N THR A 187 17.37 -19.02 -26.76
CA THR A 187 18.25 -18.52 -25.69
C THR A 187 17.63 -17.38 -24.92
N PHE A 188 16.79 -16.55 -25.58
CA PHE A 188 15.97 -15.54 -24.90
C PHE A 188 14.91 -16.18 -24.01
N ARG A 189 14.14 -17.14 -24.52
CA ARG A 189 13.12 -17.85 -23.77
C ARG A 189 13.67 -18.52 -22.51
N ASN A 190 14.88 -19.10 -22.63
CA ASN A 190 15.56 -19.78 -21.52
C ASN A 190 16.27 -18.81 -20.54
N GLY A 191 16.22 -17.49 -20.77
CA GLY A 191 16.89 -16.50 -19.93
C GLY A 191 18.41 -16.46 -20.08
N GLU A 192 18.98 -17.11 -21.13
CA GLU A 192 20.42 -17.15 -21.41
C GLU A 192 20.91 -15.84 -22.06
N ARG A 193 20.04 -15.16 -22.79
CA ARG A 193 20.32 -13.87 -23.46
C ARG A 193 19.30 -12.81 -23.06
N ARG A 194 19.78 -11.58 -22.90
CA ARG A 194 18.93 -10.41 -22.67
C ARG A 194 18.20 -10.01 -23.94
N ALA A 195 17.09 -9.30 -23.78
CA ALA A 195 16.30 -8.81 -24.90
C ALA A 195 17.13 -7.97 -25.90
N ARG A 196 18.09 -7.17 -25.41
CA ARG A 196 18.99 -6.34 -26.25
C ARG A 196 19.89 -7.12 -27.20
N ASP A 197 20.18 -8.37 -26.87
CA ASP A 197 21.05 -9.24 -27.69
C ASP A 197 20.26 -10.01 -28.75
N VAL A 198 18.93 -10.03 -28.60
CA VAL A 198 18.02 -10.84 -29.44
C VAL A 198 17.16 -9.95 -30.36
N PHE A 199 16.59 -8.89 -29.82
CA PHE A 199 15.64 -8.03 -30.55
C PHE A 199 16.22 -6.67 -30.94
N ASP A 200 15.66 -6.06 -31.97
CA ASP A 200 15.69 -4.62 -32.14
C ASP A 200 14.75 -4.02 -31.06
N LEU A 201 15.36 -3.60 -29.95
CA LEU A 201 14.60 -3.19 -28.77
C LEU A 201 13.68 -1.99 -29.01
N LYS A 202 14.12 -1.01 -29.83
CA LYS A 202 13.30 0.15 -30.13
C LYS A 202 12.04 -0.24 -30.88
N LYS A 203 12.18 -1.17 -31.83
CA LYS A 203 11.05 -1.69 -32.61
C LYS A 203 10.13 -2.54 -31.75
N LEU A 204 10.68 -3.41 -30.89
CA LEU A 204 9.88 -4.21 -29.99
C LEU A 204 9.09 -3.33 -28.99
N ALA A 205 9.72 -2.33 -28.44
CA ALA A 205 9.12 -1.36 -27.53
C ALA A 205 7.99 -0.55 -28.19
N MET A 206 8.25 0.02 -29.35
CA MET A 206 7.25 0.79 -30.13
C MET A 206 6.09 -0.11 -30.57
N TYR A 207 6.37 -1.34 -31.00
CA TYR A 207 5.33 -2.33 -31.32
C TYR A 207 4.38 -2.58 -30.14
N THR A 208 4.93 -2.76 -28.95
CA THR A 208 4.13 -2.98 -27.73
C THR A 208 3.28 -1.73 -27.42
N ALA A 209 3.87 -0.54 -27.45
CA ALA A 209 3.18 0.71 -27.15
C ALA A 209 2.04 1.03 -28.15
N ILE A 210 2.27 0.80 -29.46
CA ILE A 210 1.21 0.97 -30.49
C ILE A 210 0.10 -0.06 -30.29
N SER A 211 0.45 -1.31 -29.98
CA SER A 211 -0.54 -2.36 -29.73
C SER A 211 -1.45 -2.00 -28.55
N GLU A 212 -0.91 -1.35 -27.53
CA GLU A 212 -1.69 -0.86 -26.38
C GLU A 212 -2.50 0.39 -26.74
N LEU A 213 -1.93 1.35 -27.47
CA LEU A 213 -2.67 2.54 -27.90
C LEU A 213 -3.92 2.18 -28.69
N ILE A 214 -3.73 1.35 -29.74
CA ILE A 214 -4.83 0.98 -30.66
C ILE A 214 -5.72 -0.12 -30.05
N GLY A 215 -5.37 -0.67 -28.88
CA GLY A 215 -6.09 -1.78 -28.28
C GLY A 215 -5.94 -3.10 -29.04
N ALA A 216 -4.78 -3.31 -29.65
CA ALA A 216 -4.41 -4.50 -30.41
C ALA A 216 -3.73 -5.55 -29.52
N HIS A 217 -4.27 -5.81 -28.35
CA HIS A 217 -3.62 -6.63 -27.33
C HIS A 217 -3.49 -8.11 -27.70
N HIS A 218 -4.24 -8.62 -28.68
CA HIS A 218 -4.04 -9.95 -29.26
C HIS A 218 -2.67 -10.10 -29.90
N SER A 219 -2.16 -9.04 -30.54
CA SER A 219 -0.90 -9.07 -31.28
C SER A 219 0.33 -9.32 -30.40
N ILE A 220 0.25 -8.94 -29.13
CA ILE A 220 1.35 -9.11 -28.14
C ILE A 220 1.25 -10.38 -27.29
N LEU A 221 0.29 -11.27 -27.59
CA LEU A 221 0.25 -12.61 -27.02
C LEU A 221 1.35 -13.47 -27.66
N TRP A 222 2.09 -14.24 -26.84
CA TRP A 222 3.22 -15.02 -27.34
C TRP A 222 2.89 -15.87 -28.57
N ARG A 223 1.69 -16.43 -28.65
CA ARG A 223 1.22 -17.28 -29.76
C ARG A 223 0.95 -16.51 -31.05
N ASN A 224 0.63 -15.21 -30.95
CA ASN A 224 0.34 -14.36 -32.11
C ASN A 224 1.56 -13.57 -32.59
N MET A 225 2.64 -13.49 -31.78
CA MET A 225 3.83 -12.79 -32.18
C MET A 225 4.56 -13.51 -33.31
N ARG A 226 4.97 -12.74 -34.31
CA ARG A 226 5.77 -13.17 -35.45
C ARG A 226 7.00 -12.30 -35.50
N PHE A 227 8.13 -12.89 -35.82
CA PHE A 227 9.41 -12.20 -35.87
C PHE A 227 10.11 -12.40 -37.19
N TYR A 228 10.57 -11.31 -37.76
CA TYR A 228 11.48 -11.33 -38.88
C TYR A 228 12.92 -11.29 -38.36
N TYR A 229 13.75 -12.19 -38.81
CA TYR A 229 15.19 -12.16 -38.59
C TYR A 229 15.80 -11.20 -39.60
N ASN A 230 16.39 -10.10 -39.17
CA ASN A 230 17.07 -9.14 -40.00
C ASN A 230 18.54 -9.59 -40.20
N PRO A 231 18.94 -10.05 -41.41
CA PRO A 231 20.29 -10.56 -41.64
C PRO A 231 21.37 -9.47 -41.60
N ILE A 232 20.99 -8.18 -41.64
CA ILE A 232 21.94 -7.07 -41.57
C ILE A 232 22.32 -6.78 -40.12
N THR A 233 21.35 -6.83 -39.19
CA THR A 233 21.58 -6.53 -37.80
C THR A 233 21.76 -7.77 -36.93
N ALA A 234 21.47 -8.93 -37.47
CA ALA A 234 21.44 -10.24 -36.79
C ALA A 234 20.47 -10.20 -35.56
N ARG A 235 19.33 -9.51 -35.69
CA ARG A 235 18.34 -9.35 -34.63
C ARG A 235 16.94 -9.64 -35.15
N LEU A 236 16.01 -9.87 -34.19
CA LEU A 236 14.61 -10.11 -34.46
C LEU A 236 13.82 -8.79 -34.42
N GLU A 237 12.98 -8.55 -35.43
CA GLU A 237 12.01 -7.45 -35.49
C GLU A 237 10.60 -8.02 -35.41
N PRO A 238 9.66 -7.43 -34.61
CA PRO A 238 8.29 -7.89 -34.54
C PRO A 238 7.51 -7.54 -35.82
N ILE A 239 6.55 -8.37 -36.16
CA ILE A 239 5.61 -8.17 -37.28
C ILE A 239 4.21 -7.97 -36.74
N GLY A 240 3.52 -6.89 -37.14
CA GLY A 240 2.11 -6.67 -36.78
C GLY A 240 1.20 -7.72 -37.38
N PHE A 241 0.44 -8.39 -36.51
CA PHE A 241 -0.48 -9.45 -36.89
C PHE A 241 -1.54 -9.69 -35.84
N ASP A 242 -2.79 -9.90 -36.26
CA ASP A 242 -3.91 -10.37 -35.44
C ASP A 242 -4.11 -9.54 -34.17
N GLY A 243 -4.24 -8.21 -34.36
CA GLY A 243 -4.44 -7.29 -33.25
C GLY A 243 -5.78 -7.47 -32.57
N TYR A 244 -6.83 -7.81 -33.33
CA TYR A 244 -8.23 -7.68 -32.92
C TYR A 244 -8.46 -6.29 -32.30
N SER A 245 -8.02 -5.29 -33.07
CA SER A 245 -7.75 -3.94 -32.64
C SER A 245 -9.00 -3.13 -32.27
N GLY A 246 -8.83 -2.04 -31.50
CA GLY A 246 -9.95 -1.19 -31.07
C GLY A 246 -10.58 -1.60 -29.75
N GLU A 247 -9.98 -2.51 -29.02
CA GLU A 247 -10.42 -2.95 -27.69
C GLU A 247 -9.91 -2.00 -26.58
N LEU A 248 -10.64 -1.97 -25.46
CA LEU A 248 -10.16 -1.29 -24.26
C LEU A 248 -9.02 -2.09 -23.61
N VAL A 249 -7.94 -1.42 -23.32
CA VAL A 249 -6.84 -1.96 -22.53
C VAL A 249 -7.15 -1.71 -21.05
N PRO A 250 -7.31 -2.74 -20.22
CA PRO A 250 -7.67 -2.56 -18.82
C PRO A 250 -6.55 -1.91 -17.99
N GLN A 251 -5.29 -2.18 -18.36
CA GLN A 251 -4.10 -1.57 -17.77
C GLN A 251 -2.92 -1.71 -18.72
N ALA A 252 -1.97 -0.76 -18.66
CA ALA A 252 -0.72 -0.84 -19.44
C ALA A 252 0.10 -2.05 -18.98
N THR A 253 0.79 -2.71 -19.92
CA THR A 253 1.56 -3.93 -19.64
C THR A 253 2.65 -3.71 -18.58
N SER A 254 3.26 -2.51 -18.57
CA SER A 254 4.25 -2.12 -17.57
C SER A 254 3.72 -2.07 -16.13
N THR A 255 2.40 -1.96 -15.95
CA THR A 255 1.77 -1.91 -14.63
C THR A 255 1.27 -3.27 -14.15
N MET A 256 1.35 -4.30 -14.98
CA MET A 256 0.93 -5.64 -14.64
C MET A 256 1.93 -6.33 -13.72
N ASP A 257 1.42 -7.07 -12.73
CA ASP A 257 2.26 -8.03 -12.03
C ASP A 257 2.57 -9.24 -12.92
N LEU A 258 3.58 -10.03 -12.51
CA LEU A 258 4.02 -11.19 -13.29
C LEU A 258 2.94 -12.25 -13.50
N GLU A 259 2.06 -12.44 -12.52
CA GLU A 259 0.98 -13.43 -12.60
C GLU A 259 -0.07 -12.98 -13.62
N THR A 260 -0.50 -11.73 -13.55
CA THR A 260 -1.42 -11.13 -14.51
C THR A 260 -0.86 -11.17 -15.93
N ALA A 261 0.40 -10.76 -16.11
CA ALA A 261 1.04 -10.77 -17.43
C ALA A 261 1.17 -12.20 -18.00
N ARG A 262 1.45 -13.20 -17.16
CA ARG A 262 1.47 -14.63 -17.56
C ARG A 262 0.07 -15.12 -17.92
N SER A 263 -0.93 -14.81 -17.10
CA SER A 263 -2.32 -15.21 -17.37
C SER A 263 -2.85 -14.62 -18.68
N LEU A 264 -2.39 -13.43 -19.05
CA LEU A 264 -2.69 -12.76 -20.31
C LEU A 264 -1.73 -13.16 -21.46
N LEU A 265 -0.91 -14.20 -21.29
CA LEU A 265 0.00 -14.76 -22.31
C LEU A 265 1.05 -13.78 -22.84
N ARG A 266 1.46 -12.77 -22.05
CA ARG A 266 2.43 -11.71 -22.39
C ARG A 266 3.89 -12.09 -22.03
N HIS A 267 4.28 -13.32 -22.27
CA HIS A 267 5.58 -13.85 -21.83
C HIS A 267 6.78 -13.12 -22.43
N ILE A 268 6.71 -12.72 -23.71
CA ILE A 268 7.80 -11.98 -24.38
C ILE A 268 8.05 -10.64 -23.66
N TYR A 269 6.98 -9.93 -23.29
CA TYR A 269 7.10 -8.72 -22.52
C TYR A 269 7.75 -8.96 -21.14
N ILE A 270 7.31 -9.99 -20.41
CA ILE A 270 7.86 -10.32 -19.08
C ILE A 270 9.38 -10.47 -19.16
N LEU A 271 9.88 -11.29 -20.10
CA LEU A 271 11.30 -11.52 -20.28
C LEU A 271 12.04 -10.28 -20.78
N ALA A 272 11.42 -9.52 -21.69
CA ALA A 272 12.01 -8.28 -22.20
C ALA A 272 12.15 -7.22 -21.12
N SER A 273 11.19 -7.13 -20.19
CA SER A 273 11.19 -6.15 -19.09
C SER A 273 12.30 -6.39 -18.04
N GLU A 274 12.94 -7.56 -18.05
CA GLU A 274 14.15 -7.82 -17.26
C GLU A 274 15.37 -7.02 -17.78
N ASP A 275 15.30 -6.52 -19.02
CA ASP A 275 16.34 -5.67 -19.60
C ASP A 275 16.02 -4.19 -19.37
N PRO A 276 16.80 -3.44 -18.55
CA PRO A 276 16.56 -2.02 -18.28
C PRO A 276 16.53 -1.14 -19.54
N LEU A 277 17.28 -1.55 -20.60
CA LEU A 277 17.29 -0.81 -21.85
C LEU A 277 15.97 -0.97 -22.63
N TYR A 278 15.34 -2.14 -22.57
CA TYR A 278 13.99 -2.32 -23.09
C TYR A 278 12.99 -1.42 -22.37
N ASN A 279 13.01 -1.40 -21.03
CA ASN A 279 12.10 -0.59 -20.24
C ASN A 279 12.25 0.91 -20.60
N ARG A 280 13.47 1.38 -20.81
CA ARG A 280 13.72 2.74 -21.25
C ARG A 280 13.05 3.02 -22.60
N TYR A 281 13.32 2.19 -23.62
CA TYR A 281 12.73 2.38 -24.95
C TYR A 281 11.20 2.22 -24.95
N TYR A 282 10.69 1.35 -24.11
CA TYR A 282 9.24 1.19 -23.95
C TYR A 282 8.60 2.43 -23.31
N ASN A 283 9.24 3.03 -22.32
CA ASN A 283 8.79 4.28 -21.73
C ASN A 283 8.86 5.45 -22.74
N GLU A 284 9.93 5.52 -23.55
CA GLU A 284 10.04 6.49 -24.68
C GLU A 284 8.89 6.32 -25.67
N ALA A 285 8.57 5.07 -26.02
CA ALA A 285 7.45 4.77 -26.91
C ALA A 285 6.10 5.13 -26.28
N LEU A 286 5.87 4.76 -25.01
CA LEU A 286 4.66 5.15 -24.27
C LEU A 286 4.50 6.67 -24.20
N TYR A 287 5.59 7.39 -23.90
CA TYR A 287 5.58 8.84 -23.87
C TYR A 287 5.15 9.40 -25.24
N THR A 288 5.75 8.90 -26.31
CA THR A 288 5.45 9.34 -27.69
C THR A 288 3.99 9.09 -28.06
N VAL A 289 3.51 7.85 -27.95
CA VAL A 289 2.17 7.48 -28.44
C VAL A 289 1.04 7.99 -27.56
N SER A 290 1.33 8.33 -26.31
CA SER A 290 0.31 8.82 -25.35
C SER A 290 0.02 10.32 -25.50
N GLN A 291 0.86 11.08 -26.22
CA GLN A 291 0.61 12.51 -26.44
C GLN A 291 -0.67 12.71 -27.26
N PRO A 292 -1.49 13.73 -26.94
CA PRO A 292 -2.73 14.02 -27.70
C PRO A 292 -2.47 14.23 -29.19
N GLU A 293 -1.35 14.86 -29.51
CA GLU A 293 -0.94 15.20 -30.88
C GLU A 293 -0.61 13.98 -31.72
N TYR A 294 -0.14 12.89 -31.09
CA TYR A 294 0.22 11.67 -31.80
C TYR A 294 -0.98 11.03 -32.49
N LEU A 295 -2.05 10.76 -31.73
CA LEU A 295 -3.27 10.16 -32.27
C LEU A 295 -3.96 11.10 -33.27
N ALA A 296 -4.01 12.39 -32.96
CA ALA A 296 -4.60 13.38 -33.85
C ALA A 296 -3.86 13.46 -35.19
N SER A 297 -2.53 13.48 -35.16
CA SER A 297 -1.70 13.49 -36.38
C SER A 297 -1.80 12.18 -37.15
N LEU A 298 -1.80 11.03 -36.47
CA LEU A 298 -2.02 9.73 -37.12
C LEU A 298 -3.34 9.72 -37.90
N MET A 299 -4.44 10.11 -37.25
CA MET A 299 -5.77 10.10 -37.86
C MET A 299 -5.89 11.10 -38.99
N GLU A 300 -5.22 12.27 -38.94
CA GLU A 300 -5.21 13.24 -40.01
C GLU A 300 -4.39 12.75 -41.22
N ASP A 301 -3.24 12.11 -40.97
CA ASP A 301 -2.39 11.58 -42.07
C ASP A 301 -3.12 10.48 -42.87
N ILE A 302 -3.92 9.65 -42.19
CA ILE A 302 -4.64 8.52 -42.85
C ILE A 302 -6.06 8.89 -43.26
N LYS A 303 -6.56 10.08 -42.98
CA LYS A 303 -7.97 10.47 -43.12
C LYS A 303 -8.57 10.17 -44.48
N PRO A 304 -7.94 10.53 -45.63
CA PRO A 304 -8.55 10.26 -46.93
C PRO A 304 -8.79 8.76 -47.17
N GLU A 305 -7.79 7.94 -46.85
CA GLU A 305 -7.91 6.47 -46.99
C GLU A 305 -8.89 5.89 -45.95
N PHE A 306 -8.89 6.40 -44.75
CA PHE A 306 -9.81 6.00 -43.68
C PHE A 306 -11.28 6.21 -44.10
N GLU A 307 -11.61 7.40 -44.64
CA GLU A 307 -12.96 7.72 -45.12
C GLU A 307 -13.37 6.83 -46.30
N GLU A 308 -12.45 6.55 -47.22
CA GLU A 308 -12.67 5.62 -48.34
C GLU A 308 -12.99 4.20 -47.81
N LYS A 309 -12.12 3.66 -46.91
CA LYS A 309 -12.31 2.30 -46.36
C LYS A 309 -13.58 2.20 -45.53
N LEU A 310 -13.92 3.21 -44.75
CA LEU A 310 -15.16 3.28 -44.00
C LEU A 310 -16.38 3.23 -44.93
N SER A 311 -16.34 4.00 -46.03
CA SER A 311 -17.39 3.96 -47.05
C SER A 311 -17.54 2.57 -47.70
N ILE A 312 -16.42 1.85 -47.92
CA ILE A 312 -16.46 0.47 -48.42
C ILE A 312 -17.13 -0.47 -47.41
N ILE A 313 -16.74 -0.38 -46.15
CA ILE A 313 -17.31 -1.22 -45.05
C ILE A 313 -18.82 -0.99 -44.93
N HIS A 314 -19.28 0.26 -44.97
CA HIS A 314 -20.69 0.62 -44.85
C HIS A 314 -21.57 0.00 -45.93
N ARG A 315 -21.06 -0.44 -47.08
CA ARG A 315 -21.82 -1.15 -48.10
C ARG A 315 -22.37 -2.51 -47.62
N SER A 316 -21.72 -3.13 -46.63
CA SER A 316 -22.15 -4.40 -46.06
C SER A 316 -22.45 -4.31 -44.56
N PHE A 317 -21.98 -3.29 -43.88
CA PHE A 317 -22.07 -3.12 -42.44
C PHE A 317 -22.36 -1.64 -42.12
N PRO A 318 -23.59 -1.15 -42.42
CA PRO A 318 -23.92 0.26 -42.31
C PRO A 318 -23.88 0.83 -40.90
N ASP A 319 -24.03 -0.04 -39.87
CA ASP A 319 -24.03 0.35 -38.46
C ASP A 319 -22.62 0.30 -37.82
N TYR A 320 -21.58 0.01 -38.62
CA TYR A 320 -20.22 -0.03 -38.08
C TYR A 320 -19.71 1.38 -37.76
N GLU A 321 -19.23 1.57 -36.55
CA GLU A 321 -18.54 2.77 -36.11
C GLU A 321 -17.10 2.40 -35.67
N PHE A 322 -16.15 3.25 -36.03
CA PHE A 322 -14.78 3.07 -35.56
C PHE A 322 -14.69 3.34 -34.06
N PRO A 323 -14.07 2.48 -33.25
CA PRO A 323 -14.05 2.57 -31.78
C PRO A 323 -13.10 3.68 -31.26
N TYR A 324 -13.31 4.92 -31.73
CA TYR A 324 -12.44 6.05 -31.39
C TYR A 324 -12.35 6.29 -29.87
N ASP A 325 -13.49 6.16 -29.17
CA ASP A 325 -13.52 6.33 -27.71
C ASP A 325 -12.65 5.32 -26.97
N ALA A 326 -12.57 4.07 -27.46
CA ALA A 326 -11.70 3.07 -26.86
C ALA A 326 -10.22 3.43 -27.03
N VAL A 327 -9.84 3.83 -28.25
CA VAL A 327 -8.46 4.25 -28.55
C VAL A 327 -8.06 5.49 -27.75
N GLU A 328 -8.95 6.48 -27.64
CA GLU A 328 -8.68 7.68 -26.82
C GLU A 328 -8.58 7.36 -25.32
N ARG A 329 -9.39 6.45 -24.80
CA ARG A 329 -9.27 5.98 -23.41
C ARG A 329 -7.95 5.23 -23.18
N ASN A 330 -7.54 4.40 -24.12
CA ASN A 330 -6.23 3.74 -24.08
C ASN A 330 -5.09 4.78 -24.05
N ARG A 331 -5.15 5.77 -24.94
CA ARG A 331 -4.16 6.88 -24.98
C ARG A 331 -4.07 7.57 -23.61
N ARG A 332 -5.21 7.92 -22.99
CA ARG A 332 -5.23 8.55 -21.66
C ARG A 332 -4.66 7.64 -20.58
N LEU A 333 -4.97 6.35 -20.63
CA LEU A 333 -4.38 5.36 -19.70
C LEU A 333 -2.86 5.36 -19.80
N LEU A 334 -2.32 5.30 -21.03
CA LEU A 334 -0.87 5.33 -21.25
C LEU A 334 -0.25 6.65 -20.79
N TYR A 335 -0.93 7.78 -21.04
CA TYR A 335 -0.48 9.10 -20.60
C TYR A 335 -0.38 9.20 -19.08
N VAL A 336 -1.39 8.74 -18.34
CA VAL A 336 -1.37 8.72 -16.86
C VAL A 336 -0.30 7.78 -16.34
N THR A 337 -0.06 6.67 -17.03
CA THR A 337 0.97 5.70 -16.65
C THR A 337 2.37 6.30 -16.70
N ILE A 338 2.69 7.09 -17.75
CA ILE A 338 4.01 7.71 -17.93
C ILE A 338 4.14 9.08 -17.23
N ASN A 339 3.04 9.66 -16.75
CA ASN A 339 3.00 10.95 -16.05
C ASN A 339 2.34 10.81 -14.66
N PRO A 340 2.95 10.10 -13.72
CA PRO A 340 2.39 9.88 -12.40
C PRO A 340 2.38 11.17 -11.56
N ASN A 341 1.33 11.39 -10.80
CA ASN A 341 1.20 12.56 -9.92
C ASN A 341 2.17 12.53 -8.72
N ASP A 342 2.49 11.34 -8.21
CA ASP A 342 3.35 11.15 -7.04
C ASP A 342 4.15 9.85 -7.22
N GLY A 343 5.25 9.95 -7.96
CA GLY A 343 6.05 8.80 -8.37
C GLY A 343 7.19 8.44 -7.42
N LEU A 344 7.59 9.33 -6.50
CA LEU A 344 8.75 9.15 -5.63
C LEU A 344 8.37 9.33 -4.17
N ARG A 345 8.81 8.40 -3.33
CA ARG A 345 8.79 8.58 -1.87
C ARG A 345 10.20 8.69 -1.33
N THR A 346 10.44 9.74 -0.54
CA THR A 346 11.74 10.00 0.07
C THR A 346 11.58 10.20 1.57
N HIS A 347 12.42 9.51 2.35
CA HIS A 347 12.50 9.67 3.79
C HIS A 347 13.88 10.14 4.21
N TYR A 348 13.93 11.08 5.12
CA TYR A 348 15.16 11.45 5.83
C TYR A 348 15.58 10.32 6.76
N GLN A 349 16.85 9.92 6.70
CA GLN A 349 17.42 8.93 7.64
C GLN A 349 18.32 9.58 8.68
N SER A 350 19.29 10.33 8.22
CA SER A 350 20.25 11.02 9.09
C SER A 350 21.04 12.07 8.32
N HIS A 351 21.65 12.99 9.04
CA HIS A 351 22.73 13.81 8.52
C HIS A 351 23.92 13.74 9.46
N GLN A 352 25.11 13.71 8.91
CA GLN A 352 26.37 13.70 9.67
C GLN A 352 27.38 14.58 8.94
N ASN A 353 27.93 15.57 9.65
CA ASN A 353 28.89 16.54 9.11
C ASN A 353 28.39 17.20 7.81
N ASP A 354 28.96 16.79 6.68
CA ASP A 354 28.76 17.29 5.33
C ASP A 354 27.91 16.36 4.45
N SER A 355 27.18 15.42 5.01
CA SER A 355 26.40 14.47 4.21
C SER A 355 24.99 14.22 4.75
N LEU A 356 24.02 14.14 3.82
CA LEU A 356 22.63 13.79 4.03
C LEU A 356 22.38 12.37 3.53
N THR A 357 21.76 11.55 4.35
CA THR A 357 21.36 10.19 4.00
C THR A 357 19.83 10.13 3.86
N LEU A 358 19.37 9.65 2.71
CA LEU A 358 17.95 9.54 2.36
C LEU A 358 17.63 8.13 1.93
N ASP A 359 16.44 7.64 2.29
CA ASP A 359 15.83 6.46 1.67
C ASP A 359 14.88 6.92 0.56
N VAL A 360 15.12 6.47 -0.65
CA VAL A 360 14.35 6.84 -1.84
C VAL A 360 13.75 5.60 -2.51
N GLY A 361 12.52 5.70 -3.00
CA GLY A 361 11.88 4.57 -3.66
C GLY A 361 10.74 4.98 -4.59
N SER A 362 10.56 4.25 -5.69
CA SER A 362 9.46 4.46 -6.63
C SER A 362 8.14 3.96 -6.03
N THR A 363 7.09 4.78 -6.09
CA THR A 363 5.73 4.40 -5.69
C THR A 363 4.95 3.74 -6.82
N GLN A 364 5.47 3.80 -8.04
CA GLN A 364 4.85 3.38 -9.28
C GLN A 364 5.57 2.19 -9.92
N PRO A 365 4.95 1.52 -10.91
CA PRO A 365 5.55 0.36 -11.57
C PRO A 365 6.79 0.68 -12.41
N LEU A 366 6.89 1.91 -12.94
CA LEU A 366 8.02 2.31 -13.77
C LEU A 366 9.23 2.67 -12.92
N SER A 367 10.42 2.40 -13.43
CA SER A 367 11.68 2.82 -12.82
C SER A 367 11.83 4.34 -12.86
N ILE A 368 12.53 4.89 -11.88
CA ILE A 368 12.77 6.33 -11.73
C ILE A 368 14.28 6.60 -11.80
N ASP A 369 14.64 7.65 -12.53
CA ASP A 369 15.97 8.21 -12.57
C ASP A 369 16.01 9.52 -11.76
N LEU A 370 16.91 9.59 -10.78
CA LEU A 370 17.05 10.75 -9.92
C LEU A 370 17.84 11.84 -10.65
N HIS A 371 17.31 13.05 -10.69
CA HIS A 371 17.95 14.16 -11.39
C HIS A 371 18.70 15.09 -10.43
N SER A 372 18.01 15.64 -9.42
CA SER A 372 18.63 16.59 -8.51
C SER A 372 17.89 16.72 -7.17
N LEU A 373 18.63 17.08 -6.14
CA LEU A 373 18.12 17.51 -4.84
C LEU A 373 18.11 19.04 -4.78
N GLN A 374 16.93 19.61 -4.57
CA GLN A 374 16.71 21.05 -4.45
C GLN A 374 16.59 21.44 -2.98
N MET A 375 17.45 22.34 -2.51
CA MET A 375 17.51 22.82 -1.12
C MET A 375 17.59 24.35 -1.10
N GLY A 376 16.44 25.02 -1.15
CA GLY A 376 16.40 26.47 -1.29
C GLY A 376 17.15 26.94 -2.55
N PRO A 377 18.21 27.74 -2.43
CA PRO A 377 19.01 28.19 -3.58
C PRO A 377 19.97 27.13 -4.14
N HIS A 378 20.20 26.03 -3.41
CA HIS A 378 21.17 25.01 -3.78
C HIS A 378 20.49 23.88 -4.57
N THR A 379 21.14 23.46 -5.64
CA THR A 379 20.74 22.29 -6.43
C THR A 379 21.94 21.35 -6.53
N LEU A 380 21.77 20.12 -6.06
CA LEU A 380 22.79 19.08 -6.12
C LEU A 380 22.38 18.03 -7.15
N SER A 381 23.28 17.63 -8.03
CA SER A 381 23.04 16.55 -8.98
C SER A 381 22.92 15.20 -8.25
N LEU A 382 22.00 14.37 -8.71
CA LEU A 382 21.80 13.00 -8.28
C LEU A 382 21.95 11.99 -9.44
N GLU A 383 22.46 12.45 -10.60
CA GLU A 383 22.57 11.64 -11.82
C GLU A 383 23.55 10.46 -11.69
N ASP A 384 24.47 10.51 -10.73
CA ASP A 384 25.40 9.42 -10.44
C ASP A 384 24.80 8.29 -9.59
N HIS A 385 23.56 8.46 -9.11
CA HIS A 385 22.89 7.44 -8.32
C HIS A 385 22.23 6.38 -9.21
N PRO A 386 22.10 5.13 -8.72
CA PRO A 386 21.52 4.06 -9.50
C PRO A 386 20.03 4.30 -9.79
N LEU A 387 19.56 3.79 -10.92
CA LEU A 387 18.16 3.78 -11.29
C LEU A 387 17.32 3.12 -10.20
N LEU A 388 16.29 3.80 -9.71
CA LEU A 388 15.35 3.23 -8.75
C LEU A 388 14.41 2.24 -9.46
N PRO A 389 14.32 1.00 -9.00
CA PRO A 389 13.40 0.03 -9.60
C PRO A 389 11.94 0.44 -9.33
N GLY A 390 11.07 0.16 -10.28
CA GLY A 390 9.64 0.30 -10.11
C GLY A 390 9.08 -0.65 -9.03
N ARG A 391 8.01 -0.24 -8.39
CA ARG A 391 7.30 -1.05 -7.41
C ARG A 391 6.49 -2.15 -8.09
N GLN A 392 6.67 -3.39 -7.69
CA GLN A 392 5.79 -4.48 -8.10
C GLN A 392 4.42 -4.36 -7.39
N ALA A 393 3.34 -4.69 -8.10
CA ALA A 393 2.01 -4.74 -7.51
C ALA A 393 2.00 -5.65 -6.26
N HIS A 394 1.24 -5.26 -5.24
CA HIS A 394 1.13 -5.96 -3.95
C HIS A 394 2.44 -6.15 -3.17
N LYS A 395 3.51 -5.46 -3.56
CA LYS A 395 4.78 -5.44 -2.79
C LYS A 395 5.06 -4.05 -2.23
N ASN A 396 5.85 -4.04 -1.18
CA ASN A 396 6.33 -2.79 -0.58
C ASN A 396 7.23 -2.03 -1.56
N ILE A 397 7.36 -0.72 -1.33
CA ILE A 397 8.29 0.12 -2.08
C ILE A 397 9.72 -0.38 -1.85
N PRO A 398 10.49 -0.66 -2.91
CA PRO A 398 11.88 -1.07 -2.79
C PRO A 398 12.77 0.15 -2.52
N PHE A 399 12.83 0.60 -1.26
CA PHE A 399 13.67 1.72 -0.88
C PHE A 399 15.16 1.43 -1.07
N GLN A 400 15.88 2.41 -1.62
CA GLN A 400 17.33 2.43 -1.72
C GLN A 400 17.87 3.60 -0.90
N GLN A 401 18.98 3.37 -0.21
CA GLN A 401 19.65 4.43 0.52
C GLN A 401 20.62 5.18 -0.39
N ILE A 402 20.46 6.50 -0.45
CA ILE A 402 21.37 7.39 -1.14
C ILE A 402 22.07 8.32 -0.12
N ARG A 403 23.31 8.68 -0.41
CA ARG A 403 24.10 9.61 0.40
C ARG A 403 24.51 10.79 -0.48
N VAL A 404 24.19 11.98 -0.03
CA VAL A 404 24.42 13.22 -0.79
C VAL A 404 25.35 14.11 0.03
N ALA A 405 26.45 14.59 -0.57
CA ALA A 405 27.32 15.57 0.04
C ALA A 405 26.62 16.92 0.11
N LEU A 406 26.72 17.59 1.26
CA LEU A 406 26.08 18.88 1.52
C LEU A 406 27.10 20.02 1.45
N PRO A 407 26.73 21.16 0.85
CA PRO A 407 27.50 22.41 1.02
C PRO A 407 27.46 22.87 2.49
N GLU A 408 28.56 23.49 2.97
CA GLU A 408 28.66 24.02 4.35
C GLU A 408 27.53 25.01 4.72
N SER A 409 26.93 25.66 3.73
CA SER A 409 25.84 26.64 3.92
C SER A 409 24.46 26.02 4.11
N VAL A 410 24.32 24.71 3.98
CA VAL A 410 23.02 24.02 4.11
C VAL A 410 22.78 23.63 5.56
N ILE A 411 21.66 24.06 6.12
CA ILE A 411 21.22 23.74 7.47
C ILE A 411 20.10 22.70 7.40
N ILE A 412 20.26 21.59 8.09
CA ILE A 412 19.27 20.52 8.19
C ILE A 412 18.52 20.65 9.51
N THR A 413 17.24 20.99 9.42
CA THR A 413 16.26 20.96 10.51
C THR A 413 14.95 20.38 9.96
N ASP A 414 14.02 19.98 10.83
CA ASP A 414 12.72 19.46 10.37
C ASP A 414 11.98 20.46 9.47
N SER A 415 12.05 21.75 9.81
CA SER A 415 11.43 22.82 9.03
C SER A 415 12.11 23.04 7.68
N THR A 416 13.42 22.91 7.57
CA THR A 416 14.14 23.04 6.29
C THR A 416 13.95 21.80 5.42
N LEU A 417 13.98 20.60 6.00
CA LEU A 417 13.71 19.34 5.29
C LEU A 417 12.34 19.35 4.60
N ALA A 418 11.31 19.89 5.26
CA ALA A 418 9.96 19.99 4.70
C ALA A 418 9.89 20.87 3.43
N THR A 419 10.90 21.72 3.18
CA THR A 419 10.96 22.57 1.99
C THR A 419 11.84 21.99 0.88
N TYR A 420 12.58 20.91 1.14
CA TYR A 420 13.49 20.30 0.18
C TYR A 420 12.75 19.30 -0.69
N THR A 421 13.15 19.22 -1.97
CA THR A 421 12.52 18.32 -2.94
C THR A 421 13.56 17.59 -3.77
N ILE A 422 13.24 16.36 -4.16
CA ILE A 422 14.00 15.62 -5.15
C ILE A 422 13.30 15.74 -6.49
N ARG A 423 14.06 16.16 -7.51
CA ARG A 423 13.62 16.12 -8.90
C ARG A 423 14.01 14.78 -9.52
N TYR A 424 13.11 14.24 -10.32
CA TYR A 424 13.29 12.96 -10.95
C TYR A 424 12.54 12.89 -12.27
N HIS A 425 12.90 11.96 -13.13
CA HIS A 425 12.15 11.64 -14.35
C HIS A 425 12.00 10.13 -14.50
N ILE A 426 11.05 9.72 -15.32
CA ILE A 426 10.93 8.36 -15.77
C ILE A 426 11.85 8.20 -16.98
N PRO A 427 12.82 7.26 -16.99
CA PRO A 427 13.70 7.06 -18.15
C PRO A 427 12.89 6.93 -19.45
N GLY A 428 13.17 7.79 -20.41
CA GLY A 428 12.46 7.86 -21.69
C GLY A 428 11.31 8.87 -21.73
N SER A 429 11.02 9.56 -20.64
CA SER A 429 10.10 10.70 -20.61
C SER A 429 10.89 12.02 -20.47
N ASP A 430 10.46 13.06 -21.20
CA ASP A 430 11.02 14.41 -21.07
C ASP A 430 10.44 15.18 -19.86
N SER A 431 9.44 14.61 -19.20
CA SER A 431 8.79 15.23 -18.04
C SER A 431 9.67 15.14 -16.80
N LEU A 432 9.89 16.28 -16.14
CA LEU A 432 10.61 16.39 -14.89
C LEU A 432 9.60 16.58 -13.73
N PHE A 433 9.60 15.64 -12.82
CA PHE A 433 8.74 15.61 -11.63
C PHE A 433 9.51 16.04 -10.38
N SER A 434 8.79 16.35 -9.30
CA SER A 434 9.40 16.61 -8.00
C SER A 434 8.62 15.92 -6.88
N GLY A 435 9.33 15.42 -5.87
CA GLY A 435 8.75 14.82 -4.67
C GLY A 435 9.34 15.44 -3.39
N PRO A 436 8.55 15.59 -2.31
CA PRO A 436 9.02 16.11 -1.03
C PRO A 436 9.90 15.09 -0.30
N ILE A 437 10.67 15.60 0.68
CA ILE A 437 11.39 14.77 1.66
C ILE A 437 10.57 14.72 2.95
N LEU A 438 10.17 13.52 3.36
CA LEU A 438 9.53 13.31 4.64
C LEU A 438 10.60 13.41 5.76
N PRO A 439 10.38 14.26 6.79
CA PRO A 439 11.43 14.59 7.77
C PRO A 439 11.66 13.51 8.84
N TYR A 440 11.29 12.27 8.57
CA TYR A 440 11.45 11.14 9.47
C TYR A 440 11.89 9.88 8.71
N PRO A 441 12.62 8.98 9.38
CA PRO A 441 13.04 7.70 8.78
C PRO A 441 11.86 6.83 8.35
N GLN A 442 12.02 6.10 7.25
CA GLN A 442 11.05 5.12 6.78
C GLN A 442 10.77 4.03 7.83
N SER A 443 11.81 3.58 8.50
CA SER A 443 11.67 2.74 9.69
C SER A 443 12.93 2.81 10.55
N ARG A 444 12.76 2.67 11.86
CA ARG A 444 13.85 2.45 12.81
C ARG A 444 13.76 1.01 13.30
N LYS A 445 14.34 0.09 12.58
CA LYS A 445 14.33 -1.35 12.93
C LYS A 445 14.80 -1.63 14.37
N ASN A 446 15.63 -0.74 14.94
CA ASN A 446 16.10 -0.86 16.30
C ASN A 446 15.01 -0.62 17.36
N LEU A 447 13.99 0.20 17.06
CA LEU A 447 12.88 0.43 17.98
C LEU A 447 12.05 -0.85 18.23
N ILE A 448 11.95 -1.72 17.23
CA ILE A 448 11.17 -2.97 17.35
C ILE A 448 11.87 -3.98 18.25
N LYS A 449 13.19 -3.88 18.44
CA LYS A 449 13.94 -4.81 19.33
C LYS A 449 13.52 -4.72 20.80
N HIS A 450 12.98 -3.57 21.20
CA HIS A 450 12.55 -3.28 22.56
C HIS A 450 11.02 -3.26 22.69
N ALA A 451 10.27 -3.44 21.60
CA ALA A 451 8.83 -3.69 21.69
C ALA A 451 8.63 -4.98 22.48
N ILE A 452 7.85 -4.88 23.55
CA ILE A 452 7.58 -6.04 24.41
C ILE A 452 6.60 -6.94 23.65
N PRO A 453 7.03 -8.12 23.20
CA PRO A 453 6.11 -9.04 22.52
C PRO A 453 5.03 -9.45 23.53
N ARG A 454 3.77 -9.35 23.14
CA ARG A 454 2.63 -9.77 23.97
C ARG A 454 2.76 -11.23 24.46
N ASP A 455 3.35 -12.07 23.62
CA ASP A 455 3.52 -13.50 23.88
C ASP A 455 4.85 -13.83 24.56
N SER A 456 5.68 -12.83 24.86
CA SER A 456 6.92 -13.06 25.59
C SER A 456 6.64 -13.32 27.05
N SER A 457 7.29 -14.34 27.58
CA SER A 457 7.29 -14.64 29.01
C SER A 457 8.71 -14.61 29.52
N THR A 458 8.96 -13.89 30.59
CA THR A 458 10.26 -13.90 31.27
C THR A 458 10.22 -14.65 32.58
N LEU A 459 9.11 -15.33 32.89
CA LEU A 459 8.90 -16.03 34.16
C LEU A 459 10.02 -17.02 34.52
N SER A 460 10.55 -17.72 33.52
CA SER A 460 11.64 -18.68 33.70
C SER A 460 12.99 -18.05 34.06
N SER A 461 13.14 -16.76 33.86
CA SER A 461 14.37 -16.02 34.22
C SER A 461 14.47 -15.73 35.73
N PHE A 462 13.37 -15.89 36.45
CA PHE A 462 13.28 -15.56 37.86
C PHE A 462 13.09 -16.82 38.72
N ALA A 463 14.13 -17.25 39.42
CA ALA A 463 14.13 -18.50 40.23
C ALA A 463 13.11 -18.50 41.40
N PHE A 464 12.67 -17.30 41.80
CA PHE A 464 11.66 -17.15 42.86
C PHE A 464 10.21 -17.19 42.37
N ILE A 465 9.98 -17.44 41.08
CA ILE A 465 8.65 -17.59 40.51
C ILE A 465 8.32 -19.07 40.27
N LYS A 466 7.16 -19.49 40.73
CA LYS A 466 6.59 -20.80 40.45
C LYS A 466 5.39 -20.66 39.53
N VAL A 467 5.36 -21.44 38.47
CA VAL A 467 4.26 -21.43 37.48
C VAL A 467 3.42 -22.69 37.70
N ASP A 468 2.13 -22.52 37.91
CA ASP A 468 1.14 -23.58 37.91
C ASP A 468 0.40 -23.61 36.56
N GLU A 469 0.80 -24.50 35.67
CA GLU A 469 0.22 -24.65 34.36
C GLU A 469 -1.26 -25.04 34.39
N SER A 470 -1.70 -25.74 35.44
CA SER A 470 -3.09 -26.19 35.55
C SER A 470 -4.04 -25.06 35.91
N LYS A 471 -3.55 -24.07 36.65
CA LYS A 471 -4.30 -22.86 37.05
C LYS A 471 -3.98 -21.65 36.20
N LYS A 472 -2.99 -21.76 35.33
CA LYS A 472 -2.46 -20.60 34.57
C LYS A 472 -2.08 -19.46 35.51
N GLU A 473 -1.34 -19.76 36.56
CA GLU A 473 -0.95 -18.80 37.59
C GLU A 473 0.56 -18.82 37.83
N ALA A 474 1.19 -17.64 37.77
CA ALA A 474 2.55 -17.42 38.23
C ALA A 474 2.52 -16.89 39.66
N SER A 475 3.21 -17.55 40.58
CA SER A 475 3.28 -17.18 42.00
C SER A 475 4.69 -16.79 42.40
N ILE A 476 4.87 -15.58 42.94
CA ILE A 476 6.12 -15.17 43.56
C ILE A 476 6.24 -15.85 44.95
N GLN A 477 7.42 -16.32 45.29
CA GLN A 477 7.68 -16.86 46.63
C GLN A 477 7.80 -15.70 47.64
N ALA A 478 7.26 -15.89 48.86
CA ALA A 478 7.44 -14.90 49.94
C ALA A 478 8.93 -14.66 50.23
N GLY A 479 9.31 -13.40 50.46
CA GLY A 479 10.68 -13.02 50.74
C GLY A 479 11.07 -11.70 50.05
N SER A 480 12.35 -11.36 50.04
CA SER A 480 12.88 -10.15 49.41
C SER A 480 13.64 -10.53 48.15
N TRP A 481 13.25 -9.94 47.03
CA TRP A 481 13.78 -10.24 45.70
C TRP A 481 14.14 -8.96 44.95
N THR A 482 15.25 -8.99 44.23
CA THR A 482 15.63 -7.92 43.32
C THR A 482 15.29 -8.32 41.90
N ILE A 483 14.65 -7.41 41.18
CA ILE A 483 14.26 -7.54 39.77
C ILE A 483 15.12 -6.54 38.98
N GLU A 484 16.01 -7.06 38.14
CA GLU A 484 16.98 -6.26 37.37
C GLU A 484 16.60 -6.12 35.89
N ASP A 485 15.56 -6.80 35.44
CA ASP A 485 15.04 -6.76 34.07
C ASP A 485 13.51 -6.85 34.11
N MET A 486 12.86 -6.77 32.95
CA MET A 486 11.43 -6.79 32.88
C MET A 486 10.86 -8.18 33.21
N LEU A 487 9.98 -8.23 34.21
CA LEU A 487 9.19 -9.40 34.54
C LEU A 487 7.88 -9.33 33.75
N ILE A 488 7.68 -10.26 32.81
CA ILE A 488 6.48 -10.33 31.97
C ILE A 488 5.70 -11.60 32.29
N VAL A 489 4.46 -11.39 32.73
CA VAL A 489 3.46 -12.45 32.86
C VAL A 489 2.61 -12.44 31.61
N PRO A 490 2.66 -13.49 30.77
CA PRO A 490 2.01 -13.48 29.45
C PRO A 490 0.48 -13.63 29.56
N ASP A 491 -0.19 -13.38 28.43
CA ASP A 491 -1.63 -13.61 28.27
C ASP A 491 -2.05 -15.00 28.78
N GLY A 492 -3.20 -15.07 29.44
CA GLY A 492 -3.77 -16.31 29.98
C GLY A 492 -3.21 -16.73 31.32
N TYR A 493 -2.26 -15.98 31.90
CA TYR A 493 -1.73 -16.23 33.22
C TYR A 493 -2.07 -15.09 34.19
N GLY A 494 -2.42 -15.45 35.44
CA GLY A 494 -2.48 -14.48 36.53
C GLY A 494 -1.17 -14.41 37.31
N LEU A 495 -0.98 -13.30 38.05
CA LEU A 495 0.15 -13.14 38.98
C LEU A 495 -0.33 -13.14 40.42
N ARG A 496 0.27 -13.99 41.26
CA ARG A 496 0.02 -14.01 42.71
C ARG A 496 1.26 -13.56 43.47
N ILE A 497 1.09 -12.61 44.38
CA ILE A 497 2.14 -12.16 45.29
C ILE A 497 1.63 -12.34 46.71
N PRO A 498 2.28 -13.21 47.55
CA PRO A 498 1.85 -13.46 48.92
C PRO A 498 2.32 -12.37 49.89
N GLU A 499 1.75 -12.38 51.09
CA GLU A 499 2.10 -11.48 52.19
C GLU A 499 3.59 -11.54 52.53
N GLY A 500 4.14 -10.41 53.03
CA GLY A 500 5.53 -10.29 53.44
C GLY A 500 6.55 -10.33 52.29
N THR A 501 6.09 -10.18 51.06
CA THR A 501 6.96 -10.09 49.86
C THR A 501 7.47 -8.68 49.65
N SER A 502 8.78 -8.54 49.42
CA SER A 502 9.41 -7.29 49.01
C SER A 502 10.06 -7.47 47.63
N LEU A 503 9.69 -6.61 46.69
CA LEU A 503 10.24 -6.60 45.34
C LEU A 503 10.96 -5.27 45.09
N ASP A 504 12.27 -5.34 44.88
CA ASP A 504 13.10 -4.18 44.57
C ASP A 504 13.40 -4.14 43.06
N LEU A 505 12.83 -3.15 42.38
CA LEU A 505 13.00 -2.96 40.94
C LEU A 505 14.17 -2.00 40.70
N VAL A 506 15.24 -2.48 40.10
CA VAL A 506 16.46 -1.70 39.80
C VAL A 506 16.80 -1.79 38.32
N ASN A 507 17.72 -0.95 37.85
CA ASN A 507 18.19 -0.95 36.46
C ASN A 507 17.05 -0.77 35.42
N SER A 508 16.06 0.06 35.73
CA SER A 508 14.88 0.27 34.87
C SER A 508 14.02 -0.99 34.69
N ALA A 509 14.07 -1.93 35.61
CA ALA A 509 13.16 -3.08 35.60
C ALA A 509 11.71 -2.65 35.81
N ALA A 510 10.79 -3.47 35.31
CA ALA A 510 9.35 -3.27 35.45
C ALA A 510 8.62 -4.61 35.57
N ILE A 511 7.42 -4.58 36.16
CA ILE A 511 6.53 -5.73 36.18
C ILE A 511 5.38 -5.45 35.22
N LEU A 512 5.22 -6.31 34.21
CA LEU A 512 4.14 -6.26 33.22
C LEU A 512 3.31 -7.54 33.28
N VAL A 513 2.02 -7.41 33.48
CA VAL A 513 1.10 -8.54 33.61
C VAL A 513 -0.02 -8.42 32.60
N HIS A 514 -0.20 -9.43 31.75
CA HIS A 514 -1.30 -9.53 30.79
C HIS A 514 -2.48 -10.37 31.32
N GLY A 515 -2.73 -10.31 32.59
CA GLY A 515 -3.82 -11.03 33.27
C GLY A 515 -4.08 -10.48 34.65
N PRO A 516 -5.00 -11.08 35.43
CA PRO A 516 -5.34 -10.60 36.75
C PRO A 516 -4.19 -10.74 37.76
N VAL A 517 -4.16 -9.82 38.73
CA VAL A 517 -3.18 -9.87 39.80
C VAL A 517 -3.86 -10.06 41.17
N HIS A 518 -3.24 -10.86 42.01
CA HIS A 518 -3.67 -11.09 43.40
C HIS A 518 -2.49 -10.79 44.36
N LEU A 519 -2.43 -9.55 44.82
CA LEU A 519 -1.48 -9.09 45.82
C LEU A 519 -2.14 -9.22 47.20
N SER A 520 -1.78 -10.27 47.95
CA SER A 520 -2.47 -10.69 49.16
C SER A 520 -1.65 -10.35 50.41
N GLY A 521 -1.27 -9.07 50.57
CA GLY A 521 -0.65 -8.59 51.79
C GLY A 521 -1.61 -8.57 52.99
N THR A 522 -1.07 -8.46 54.20
CA THR A 522 -1.82 -8.27 55.45
C THR A 522 -1.26 -7.08 56.20
N ALA A 523 -2.01 -6.55 57.17
CA ALA A 523 -1.51 -5.46 58.04
C ALA A 523 -0.21 -5.79 58.78
N ALA A 524 -0.04 -7.10 59.16
CA ALA A 524 1.17 -7.56 59.81
C ALA A 524 2.33 -7.86 58.86
N GLN A 525 2.03 -8.23 57.62
CA GLN A 525 2.98 -8.63 56.61
C GLN A 525 2.58 -7.99 55.25
N PRO A 526 2.75 -6.68 55.06
CA PRO A 526 2.39 -6.01 53.82
C PRO A 526 3.33 -6.45 52.69
N ILE A 527 2.86 -6.26 51.45
CA ILE A 527 3.69 -6.37 50.25
C ILE A 527 4.35 -5.04 50.00
N HIS A 528 5.63 -5.04 49.64
CA HIS A 528 6.37 -3.85 49.27
C HIS A 528 6.97 -3.98 47.89
N ILE A 529 6.53 -3.16 46.95
CA ILE A 529 7.07 -3.06 45.59
C ILE A 529 7.73 -1.69 45.49
N HIS A 530 9.04 -1.66 45.35
CA HIS A 530 9.80 -0.41 45.44
C HIS A 530 11.00 -0.38 44.51
N SER A 531 11.66 0.76 44.42
CA SER A 531 12.91 0.92 43.71
C SER A 531 13.95 1.56 44.61
N SER A 532 14.98 0.79 45.03
CA SER A 532 16.03 1.29 45.89
C SER A 532 16.97 2.26 45.17
N ASP A 533 17.20 2.09 43.88
CA ASP A 533 18.02 2.99 43.04
C ASP A 533 17.18 4.10 42.37
N GLY A 534 15.85 4.07 42.49
CA GLY A 534 14.92 5.03 41.91
C GLY A 534 14.76 4.95 40.40
N THR A 535 15.18 3.85 39.77
CA THR A 535 15.06 3.64 38.31
C THR A 535 13.92 2.67 37.92
N GLY A 536 13.36 1.93 38.87
CA GLY A 536 12.30 0.94 38.65
C GLY A 536 11.08 1.52 37.95
N GLN A 537 10.71 0.93 36.81
CA GLN A 537 9.66 1.43 35.91
C GLN A 537 8.26 0.87 36.23
N GLY A 538 8.02 0.59 37.48
CA GLY A 538 6.69 0.37 38.03
C GLY A 538 6.03 -0.97 37.74
N PHE A 539 4.70 -0.96 37.91
CA PHE A 539 3.84 -2.14 37.90
C PHE A 539 2.65 -1.89 36.96
N THR A 540 2.51 -2.70 35.93
CA THR A 540 1.47 -2.49 34.91
C THR A 540 0.65 -3.76 34.68
N VAL A 541 -0.68 -3.62 34.66
CA VAL A 541 -1.63 -4.68 34.34
C VAL A 541 -2.40 -4.27 33.08
N LEU A 542 -2.36 -5.12 32.06
CA LEU A 542 -3.01 -4.86 30.77
C LEU A 542 -4.01 -5.98 30.44
N ASN A 543 -5.22 -5.60 30.02
CA ASN A 543 -6.23 -6.49 29.43
C ASN A 543 -6.56 -7.72 30.32
N ALA A 544 -6.73 -7.52 31.63
CA ALA A 544 -7.02 -8.62 32.54
C ALA A 544 -8.46 -9.13 32.36
N PRO A 545 -8.69 -10.42 32.03
CA PRO A 545 -10.02 -10.96 31.76
C PRO A 545 -10.91 -11.12 33.01
N SER A 546 -10.34 -10.98 34.20
CA SER A 546 -11.03 -11.04 35.48
C SER A 546 -10.45 -10.00 36.46
N PRO A 547 -11.18 -9.67 37.52
CA PRO A 547 -10.75 -8.63 38.45
C PRO A 547 -9.41 -8.93 39.15
N SER A 548 -8.65 -7.85 39.33
CA SER A 548 -7.42 -7.81 40.12
C SER A 548 -7.69 -7.38 41.57
N TYR A 549 -6.93 -7.91 42.52
CA TYR A 549 -7.06 -7.59 43.93
C TYR A 549 -5.71 -7.17 44.51
N VAL A 550 -5.66 -6.00 45.12
CA VAL A 550 -4.48 -5.42 45.74
C VAL A 550 -4.78 -5.09 47.19
N GLN A 551 -4.19 -5.86 48.10
CA GLN A 551 -4.46 -5.73 49.54
C GLN A 551 -3.15 -5.45 50.29
N HIS A 552 -3.16 -4.49 51.22
CA HIS A 552 -2.01 -4.11 52.04
C HIS A 552 -0.68 -4.11 51.29
N THR A 553 -0.67 -3.36 50.19
CA THR A 553 0.48 -3.27 49.27
C THR A 553 0.99 -1.84 49.20
N ARG A 554 2.29 -1.66 49.36
CA ARG A 554 2.97 -0.35 49.20
C ARG A 554 3.75 -0.33 47.91
N PHE A 555 3.48 0.68 47.06
CA PHE A 555 4.23 1.01 45.85
C PHE A 555 5.05 2.28 46.15
N GLU A 556 6.38 2.18 46.08
CA GLU A 556 7.25 3.23 46.58
C GLU A 556 8.41 3.56 45.63
N ASN A 557 8.67 4.83 45.43
CA ASN A 557 9.82 5.34 44.65
C ASN A 557 9.93 4.79 43.23
N LEU A 558 8.81 4.49 42.59
CA LEU A 558 8.72 3.95 41.22
C LEU A 558 8.62 5.06 40.18
N GLN A 559 9.11 4.79 39.00
CA GLN A 559 8.89 5.60 37.79
C GLN A 559 7.83 4.95 36.88
N HIS A 560 7.45 5.63 35.81
CA HIS A 560 6.62 5.03 34.76
C HIS A 560 7.45 4.22 33.76
N ILE A 561 6.80 3.32 33.03
CA ILE A 561 7.42 2.63 31.91
C ILE A 561 7.70 3.65 30.79
N HIS A 562 8.98 3.72 30.37
CA HIS A 562 9.40 4.53 29.22
C HIS A 562 10.46 3.78 28.43
N ARG A 563 10.10 3.27 27.23
CA ARG A 563 11.00 2.51 26.36
C ARG A 563 10.72 2.85 24.89
N GLU A 564 11.60 3.64 24.28
CA GLU A 564 11.65 3.88 22.83
C GLU A 564 10.31 4.03 22.09
N GLY A 565 9.42 4.87 22.62
CA GLY A 565 8.10 5.13 22.00
C GLY A 565 6.95 4.36 22.66
N TRP A 566 7.22 3.53 23.65
CA TRP A 566 6.22 3.01 24.58
C TRP A 566 6.40 3.67 25.94
N ALA A 567 5.47 4.51 26.32
CA ALA A 567 5.46 5.20 27.60
C ALA A 567 4.05 5.16 28.19
N LEU A 568 3.98 4.97 29.49
CA LEU A 568 2.78 5.10 30.30
C LEU A 568 2.94 6.31 31.21
N THR A 569 1.85 6.89 31.68
CA THR A 569 1.89 8.04 32.60
C THR A 569 2.04 7.59 34.06
N GLY A 570 1.46 6.45 34.42
CA GLY A 570 1.45 5.92 35.77
C GLY A 570 2.68 5.11 36.17
N SER A 571 3.11 5.23 37.43
CA SER A 571 4.01 4.26 38.05
C SER A 571 3.32 2.91 38.26
N VAL A 572 2.04 2.93 38.56
CA VAL A 572 1.16 1.75 38.63
C VAL A 572 0.01 1.97 37.66
N ASN A 573 -0.21 1.02 36.77
CA ASN A 573 -1.20 1.16 35.72
C ASN A 573 -2.14 -0.06 35.64
N PHE A 574 -3.43 0.21 35.44
CA PHE A 574 -4.44 -0.78 35.10
C PHE A 574 -5.20 -0.32 33.85
N HIS A 575 -5.01 -1.01 32.75
CA HIS A 575 -5.66 -0.72 31.48
C HIS A 575 -6.51 -1.91 31.03
N GLU A 576 -7.83 -1.67 30.81
CA GLU A 576 -8.79 -2.76 30.53
C GLU A 576 -8.70 -3.88 31.59
N ALA A 577 -8.57 -3.50 32.86
CA ALA A 577 -8.28 -4.40 33.96
C ALA A 577 -8.99 -3.91 35.25
N THR A 578 -10.16 -4.45 35.53
CA THR A 578 -10.88 -4.15 36.77
C THR A 578 -10.02 -4.39 38.00
N VAL A 579 -9.98 -3.46 38.94
CA VAL A 579 -9.14 -3.57 40.14
C VAL A 579 -9.84 -3.16 41.43
N TYR A 580 -9.60 -3.93 42.48
CA TYR A 580 -10.03 -3.64 43.87
C TYR A 580 -8.78 -3.39 44.72
N LEU A 581 -8.62 -2.15 45.20
CA LEU A 581 -7.51 -1.75 46.08
C LEU A 581 -8.04 -1.56 47.51
N ASN A 582 -7.45 -2.26 48.44
CA ASN A 582 -7.79 -2.17 49.84
C ASN A 582 -6.54 -2.01 50.70
N ASN A 583 -6.44 -0.96 51.51
CA ASN A 583 -5.25 -0.60 52.26
C ASN A 583 -3.95 -0.57 51.42
N ALA A 584 -4.05 -0.07 50.20
CA ALA A 584 -2.90 0.12 49.36
C ALA A 584 -2.26 1.52 49.59
N SER A 585 -0.96 1.66 49.30
CA SER A 585 -0.32 2.95 49.42
C SER A 585 0.67 3.22 48.26
N PHE A 586 0.70 4.48 47.82
CA PHE A 586 1.53 4.99 46.72
C PHE A 586 2.37 6.13 47.25
N VAL A 587 3.68 5.92 47.37
CA VAL A 587 4.54 6.87 48.10
C VAL A 587 5.78 7.26 47.30
N SER A 588 6.02 8.53 47.18
CA SER A 588 7.22 9.09 46.52
C SER A 588 7.46 8.61 45.09
N ASN A 589 6.39 8.23 44.39
CA ASN A 589 6.48 7.82 42.98
C ASN A 589 6.83 9.01 42.08
N LYS A 590 7.62 8.75 41.04
CA LYS A 590 8.28 9.74 40.17
C LYS A 590 7.74 9.75 38.75
N SER A 591 6.48 9.52 38.59
CA SER A 591 5.75 9.51 37.32
C SER A 591 4.80 10.69 37.25
N GLU A 592 4.17 10.91 36.11
CA GLU A 592 3.07 11.84 35.94
C GLU A 592 1.93 11.46 36.89
N ASP A 593 1.54 10.16 36.94
CA ASP A 593 0.54 9.63 37.87
C ASP A 593 1.17 8.59 38.78
N ALA A 594 0.88 8.64 40.11
CA ALA A 594 1.32 7.57 40.97
C ALA A 594 0.50 6.28 40.70
N LEU A 595 -0.81 6.44 40.42
CA LEU A 595 -1.71 5.40 39.95
C LEU A 595 -2.53 5.94 38.77
N ASN A 596 -2.49 5.25 37.64
CA ASN A 596 -3.34 5.54 36.48
C ASN A 596 -4.23 4.32 36.18
N ILE A 597 -5.54 4.55 36.07
CA ILE A 597 -6.53 3.54 35.70
C ILE A 597 -7.25 3.97 34.44
N ILE A 598 -7.19 3.14 33.39
CA ILE A 598 -7.71 3.50 32.08
C ILE A 598 -8.72 2.46 31.60
N SER A 599 -9.87 2.90 31.09
CA SER A 599 -10.92 2.04 30.50
C SER A 599 -11.29 0.85 31.39
N SER A 600 -11.36 1.07 32.70
CA SER A 600 -11.50 0.01 33.70
C SER A 600 -12.50 0.40 34.79
N SER A 601 -13.07 -0.60 35.48
CA SER A 601 -13.79 -0.37 36.73
C SER A 601 -12.85 -0.52 37.92
N PHE A 602 -13.08 0.25 38.98
CA PHE A 602 -12.26 0.14 40.18
C PHE A 602 -13.02 0.42 41.47
N GLU A 603 -12.51 -0.12 42.56
CA GLU A 603 -12.88 0.27 43.92
C GLU A 603 -11.62 0.50 44.75
N MET A 604 -11.53 1.64 45.39
CA MET A 604 -10.47 2.00 46.34
C MET A 604 -11.08 2.17 47.72
N ASP A 605 -10.62 1.41 48.71
CA ASP A 605 -10.98 1.61 50.09
C ASP A 605 -9.73 1.69 50.99
N SER A 606 -9.65 2.73 51.79
CA SER A 606 -8.51 2.96 52.69
C SER A 606 -7.17 3.05 51.96
N VAL A 607 -7.14 3.76 50.81
CA VAL A 607 -5.92 3.93 50.03
C VAL A 607 -5.22 5.23 50.44
N TYR A 608 -3.89 5.19 50.44
CA TYR A 608 -3.06 6.31 50.87
C TYR A 608 -2.05 6.71 49.78
N PHE A 609 -2.09 8.00 49.37
CA PHE A 609 -1.12 8.60 48.46
C PHE A 609 -0.32 9.65 49.20
N ALA A 610 1.03 9.62 48.98
CA ALA A 610 1.86 10.64 49.61
C ALA A 610 3.13 10.97 48.77
N HIS A 611 3.47 12.26 48.75
CA HIS A 611 4.67 12.76 48.13
C HIS A 611 4.85 12.35 46.65
N THR A 612 3.77 12.41 45.88
CA THR A 612 3.80 12.10 44.46
C THR A 612 4.49 13.21 43.68
N PHE A 613 5.15 12.87 42.58
CA PHE A 613 5.88 13.84 41.75
C PHE A 613 4.94 14.80 41.04
N SER A 614 3.82 14.27 40.49
CA SER A 614 2.74 15.04 39.87
C SER A 614 1.40 14.51 40.42
N ASP A 615 0.53 13.94 39.60
CA ASP A 615 -0.80 13.49 40.03
C ASP A 615 -0.74 12.26 40.94
N ALA A 616 -1.61 12.20 41.92
CA ALA A 616 -1.67 11.03 42.77
C ALA A 616 -2.51 9.93 42.13
N PHE A 617 -3.71 10.24 41.68
CA PHE A 617 -4.61 9.33 40.98
C PHE A 617 -5.15 10.00 39.71
N ASP A 618 -5.01 9.33 38.58
CA ASP A 618 -5.64 9.70 37.32
C ASP A 618 -6.55 8.55 36.84
N GLY A 619 -7.79 8.89 36.51
CA GLY A 619 -8.81 7.95 36.05
C GLY A 619 -9.39 8.33 34.70
N ASP A 620 -8.96 7.66 33.63
CA ASP A 620 -9.39 7.90 32.27
C ASP A 620 -10.45 6.89 31.82
N PHE A 621 -11.63 7.38 31.45
CA PHE A 621 -12.72 6.52 30.92
C PHE A 621 -13.10 5.39 31.87
N THR A 622 -13.15 5.69 33.17
CA THR A 622 -13.34 4.73 34.25
C THR A 622 -14.73 4.79 34.87
N GLN A 623 -15.09 3.73 35.57
CA GLN A 623 -16.20 3.71 36.51
C GLN A 623 -15.69 3.24 37.86
N GLY A 624 -15.74 4.11 38.88
CA GLY A 624 -15.10 3.75 40.14
C GLY A 624 -15.70 4.36 41.41
N VAL A 625 -15.23 3.77 42.53
CA VAL A 625 -15.61 4.20 43.89
C VAL A 625 -14.35 4.44 44.72
N ILE A 626 -14.27 5.56 45.42
CA ILE A 626 -13.19 5.88 46.38
C ILE A 626 -13.80 6.09 47.75
N THR A 627 -13.36 5.30 48.75
CA THR A 627 -13.84 5.46 50.13
C THR A 627 -12.66 5.50 51.12
N ASN A 628 -12.84 6.23 52.21
CA ASN A 628 -11.92 6.27 53.38
C ASN A 628 -10.45 6.52 52.99
N SER A 629 -10.19 7.30 51.96
CA SER A 629 -8.86 7.44 51.35
C SER A 629 -8.24 8.80 51.60
N THR A 630 -6.89 8.85 51.61
CA THR A 630 -6.14 10.04 51.97
C THR A 630 -5.08 10.35 50.92
N PHE A 631 -4.99 11.62 50.54
CA PHE A 631 -4.01 12.15 49.58
C PHE A 631 -3.19 13.26 50.26
N GLU A 632 -1.88 13.08 50.35
CA GLU A 632 -1.00 14.03 51.05
C GLU A 632 0.17 14.47 50.16
N HIS A 633 0.42 15.77 50.07
CA HIS A 633 1.55 16.37 49.38
C HIS A 633 1.67 15.86 47.92
N THR A 634 0.63 16.03 47.13
CA THR A 634 0.69 15.70 45.70
C THR A 634 1.38 16.83 44.93
N GLY A 635 2.14 16.48 43.93
CA GLY A 635 2.91 17.46 43.13
C GLY A 635 2.02 18.28 42.19
N ASN A 636 0.89 17.72 41.74
CA ASN A 636 -0.12 18.36 40.91
C ASN A 636 -1.52 18.00 41.45
N ASP A 637 -2.40 17.32 40.71
CA ASP A 637 -3.74 16.99 41.14
C ASP A 637 -3.78 15.80 42.13
N ALA A 638 -4.64 15.84 43.12
CA ALA A 638 -4.80 14.69 44.01
C ALA A 638 -5.68 13.61 43.36
N ILE A 639 -6.80 14.03 42.78
CA ILE A 639 -7.73 13.17 42.03
C ILE A 639 -8.03 13.88 40.72
N ASP A 640 -7.61 13.32 39.58
CA ASP A 640 -8.02 13.74 38.23
C ASP A 640 -8.89 12.68 37.58
N VAL A 641 -9.99 13.05 36.96
CA VAL A 641 -10.85 12.14 36.23
C VAL A 641 -11.30 12.74 34.90
N SER A 642 -11.14 11.96 33.83
CA SER A 642 -11.51 12.33 32.49
C SER A 642 -12.43 11.28 31.84
N GLY A 643 -13.58 11.71 31.30
CA GLY A 643 -14.55 10.81 30.66
C GLY A 643 -15.10 9.71 31.58
N SER A 644 -15.15 9.97 32.90
CA SER A 644 -15.31 8.93 33.91
C SER A 644 -16.55 9.11 34.76
N THR A 645 -17.00 8.03 35.39
CA THR A 645 -18.02 8.08 36.45
C THR A 645 -17.37 7.74 37.78
N LEU A 646 -17.37 8.67 38.72
CA LEU A 646 -16.75 8.52 40.04
C LEU A 646 -17.75 8.74 41.16
N THR A 647 -17.78 7.85 42.13
CA THR A 647 -18.45 8.07 43.44
C THR A 647 -17.40 8.08 44.54
N PHE A 648 -17.42 9.03 45.42
CA PHE A 648 -16.51 9.04 46.56
C PHE A 648 -17.17 9.37 47.90
N ARG A 649 -16.58 8.84 49.00
CA ARG A 649 -17.04 9.14 50.33
C ARG A 649 -15.90 9.09 51.36
N ASN A 650 -15.87 10.07 52.26
CA ASN A 650 -14.89 10.18 53.34
C ASN A 650 -13.46 10.21 52.78
N VAL A 651 -13.16 11.23 52.01
CA VAL A 651 -11.85 11.44 51.34
C VAL A 651 -11.21 12.70 51.87
N THR A 652 -9.94 12.62 52.22
CA THR A 652 -9.14 13.76 52.69
C THR A 652 -7.99 14.07 51.74
N VAL A 653 -7.84 15.34 51.40
CA VAL A 653 -6.72 15.85 50.63
C VAL A 653 -5.97 16.90 51.42
N THR A 654 -4.68 16.66 51.64
CA THR A 654 -3.81 17.60 52.33
C THR A 654 -2.68 18.05 51.41
N GLN A 655 -2.64 19.33 51.08
CA GLN A 655 -1.60 19.95 50.25
C GLN A 655 -1.54 19.37 48.83
N ALA A 656 -2.55 19.63 48.02
CA ALA A 656 -2.52 19.41 46.60
C ALA A 656 -1.67 20.51 45.93
N GLY A 657 -0.81 20.09 44.97
CA GLY A 657 0.05 21.02 44.21
C GLY A 657 -0.78 21.94 43.30
N ASP A 658 -1.79 21.39 42.62
CA ASP A 658 -2.75 22.13 41.82
C ASP A 658 -4.19 21.89 42.34
N LYS A 659 -4.88 20.85 41.90
CA LYS A 659 -6.29 20.65 42.26
C LYS A 659 -6.45 19.47 43.26
N ALA A 660 -7.27 19.65 44.27
CA ALA A 660 -7.63 18.52 45.12
C ALA A 660 -8.57 17.54 44.39
N LEU A 661 -9.51 18.08 43.59
CA LEU A 661 -10.37 17.28 42.70
C LEU A 661 -10.50 17.97 41.34
N SER A 662 -10.10 17.34 40.29
CA SER A 662 -10.14 17.76 38.89
C SER A 662 -11.14 16.86 38.13
N ILE A 663 -12.18 17.47 37.56
CA ILE A 663 -13.27 16.74 36.89
C ILE A 663 -13.39 17.25 35.47
N GLY A 664 -13.07 16.43 34.46
CA GLY A 664 -13.01 16.84 33.06
C GLY A 664 -13.72 15.91 32.08
N GLU A 665 -13.86 16.36 30.86
CA GLU A 665 -14.29 15.61 29.67
C GLU A 665 -15.53 14.71 29.87
N TYR A 666 -16.72 15.32 30.13
CA TYR A 666 -17.97 14.59 30.35
C TYR A 666 -17.98 13.70 31.59
N SER A 667 -17.04 13.83 32.52
CA SER A 667 -17.08 13.06 33.76
C SER A 667 -18.33 13.36 34.60
N GLN A 668 -18.82 12.33 35.29
CA GLN A 668 -19.94 12.44 36.23
C GLN A 668 -19.43 12.05 37.62
N VAL A 669 -19.51 12.96 38.56
CA VAL A 669 -18.96 12.74 39.90
C VAL A 669 -20.03 12.97 40.95
N GLU A 670 -20.21 11.99 41.85
CA GLU A 670 -21.00 12.10 43.04
C GLU A 670 -20.12 11.90 44.29
N GLY A 671 -20.19 12.82 45.25
CA GLY A 671 -19.28 12.73 46.40
C GLY A 671 -19.86 13.29 47.69
N THR A 672 -19.45 12.67 48.80
CA THR A 672 -19.81 13.16 50.15
C THR A 672 -18.61 13.09 51.10
N ASP A 673 -18.59 14.00 52.07
CA ASP A 673 -17.57 14.02 53.12
C ASP A 673 -16.16 14.20 52.54
N PHE A 674 -15.89 15.31 51.81
CA PHE A 674 -14.62 15.65 51.22
C PHE A 674 -13.96 16.80 51.98
N ASP A 675 -12.80 16.54 52.56
CA ASP A 675 -12.03 17.51 53.32
C ASP A 675 -10.75 17.90 52.61
N VAL A 676 -10.60 19.16 52.24
CA VAL A 676 -9.42 19.70 51.54
C VAL A 676 -8.71 20.69 52.45
N GLU A 677 -7.46 20.40 52.79
CA GLU A 677 -6.62 21.31 53.52
C GLU A 677 -5.40 21.71 52.66
N LYS A 678 -5.37 22.97 52.24
CA LYS A 678 -4.30 23.58 51.46
C LYS A 678 -4.14 23.03 50.05
N GLY A 679 -4.33 23.88 49.08
CA GLY A 679 -4.18 23.57 47.64
C GLY A 679 -4.25 24.83 46.80
N ASN A 680 -3.94 24.75 45.51
CA ASN A 680 -4.19 25.85 44.59
C ASN A 680 -5.72 25.96 44.32
N ILE A 681 -6.35 24.90 43.89
CA ILE A 681 -7.78 24.80 43.62
C ILE A 681 -8.39 23.65 44.43
N GLY A 682 -9.43 23.89 45.19
CA GLY A 682 -10.14 22.83 45.90
C GLY A 682 -10.85 21.89 44.93
N ILE A 683 -11.77 22.37 44.12
CA ILE A 683 -12.52 21.57 43.15
C ILE A 683 -12.58 22.30 41.81
N ALA A 684 -12.22 21.62 40.72
CA ALA A 684 -12.39 22.08 39.37
C ALA A 684 -13.35 21.18 38.59
N SER A 685 -14.41 21.79 38.00
CA SER A 685 -15.30 21.11 37.05
C SER A 685 -15.19 21.76 35.69
N LYS A 686 -14.77 21.00 34.69
CA LYS A 686 -14.41 21.50 33.35
C LYS A 686 -14.99 20.62 32.25
N ASP A 687 -15.06 21.14 31.05
CA ASP A 687 -15.21 20.33 29.80
C ASP A 687 -16.47 19.44 29.79
N ASN A 688 -17.64 20.01 29.98
CA ASN A 688 -18.97 19.37 30.07
C ASN A 688 -19.09 18.34 31.20
N SER A 689 -18.24 18.37 32.20
CA SER A 689 -18.40 17.51 33.36
C SER A 689 -19.55 17.97 34.27
N VAL A 690 -20.10 17.05 35.02
CA VAL A 690 -21.20 17.28 35.97
C VAL A 690 -20.82 16.65 37.32
N ALA A 691 -20.92 17.43 38.36
CA ALA A 691 -20.69 16.91 39.71
C ALA A 691 -21.80 17.30 40.69
N THR A 692 -22.11 16.38 41.61
CA THR A 692 -23.03 16.62 42.75
C THR A 692 -22.32 16.22 44.04
N LEU A 693 -22.07 17.20 44.88
CA LEU A 693 -21.25 17.05 46.09
C LEU A 693 -21.99 17.50 47.35
N ASP A 694 -21.77 16.79 48.46
CA ASP A 694 -22.41 17.13 49.74
C ASP A 694 -21.41 17.05 50.90
N ARG A 695 -21.52 17.97 51.88
CA ARG A 695 -20.65 18.10 53.05
C ARG A 695 -19.15 18.18 52.67
N ILE A 696 -18.82 19.30 52.05
CA ILE A 696 -17.47 19.59 51.55
C ILE A 696 -16.85 20.68 52.43
N ARG A 697 -15.61 20.46 52.85
CA ARG A 697 -14.81 21.47 53.52
C ARG A 697 -13.55 21.77 52.75
N ILE A 698 -13.30 23.03 52.45
CA ILE A 698 -12.08 23.48 51.79
C ILE A 698 -11.46 24.58 52.65
N SER A 699 -10.25 24.38 53.09
CA SER A 699 -9.51 25.31 53.91
C SER A 699 -8.12 25.63 53.35
N ASN A 700 -7.70 26.88 53.50
CA ASN A 700 -6.37 27.38 53.07
C ASN A 700 -6.08 27.17 51.59
N ALA A 701 -7.08 27.16 50.71
CA ALA A 701 -6.91 27.06 49.25
C ALA A 701 -6.86 28.47 48.63
N HIS A 702 -6.13 28.62 47.51
CA HIS A 702 -6.16 29.86 46.74
C HIS A 702 -7.57 30.05 46.11
N ILE A 703 -8.10 29.04 45.42
CA ILE A 703 -9.44 29.02 44.84
C ILE A 703 -10.24 27.87 45.45
N GLY A 704 -11.44 28.15 45.95
CA GLY A 704 -12.33 27.13 46.49
C GLY A 704 -12.88 26.23 45.37
N VAL A 705 -13.58 26.83 44.42
CA VAL A 705 -14.24 26.12 43.32
C VAL A 705 -13.98 26.84 42.00
N ALA A 706 -13.60 26.11 40.93
CA ALA A 706 -13.42 26.65 39.60
C ALA A 706 -14.25 25.85 38.56
N LEU A 707 -15.06 26.58 37.76
CA LEU A 707 -15.82 25.98 36.65
C LEU A 707 -15.49 26.69 35.36
N TYR A 708 -15.03 25.92 34.36
CA TYR A 708 -14.55 26.49 33.09
C TYR A 708 -14.55 25.48 31.96
N GLN A 709 -14.27 25.96 30.74
CA GLN A 709 -13.95 25.17 29.57
C GLN A 709 -12.45 25.24 29.33
N LYS A 710 -11.75 24.11 29.35
CA LYS A 710 -10.33 23.99 29.04
C LYS A 710 -10.10 23.63 27.57
N LYS A 711 -10.90 22.73 27.06
CA LYS A 711 -10.77 22.16 25.70
C LYS A 711 -11.89 22.72 24.80
N PRO A 712 -11.56 23.31 23.63
CA PRO A 712 -12.55 23.98 22.78
C PRO A 712 -13.62 23.07 22.19
N GLU A 713 -13.36 21.75 22.10
CA GLU A 713 -14.29 20.73 21.61
C GLU A 713 -15.40 20.37 22.64
N PHE A 714 -15.25 20.78 23.88
CA PHE A 714 -16.23 20.56 24.94
C PHE A 714 -16.94 21.90 25.30
N GLY A 715 -17.84 21.86 26.23
CA GLY A 715 -18.49 23.02 26.83
C GLY A 715 -18.00 23.26 28.25
N PRO A 716 -18.57 24.28 28.94
CA PRO A 716 -18.25 24.58 30.34
C PRO A 716 -18.74 23.49 31.29
N GLY A 717 -18.12 23.39 32.46
CA GLY A 717 -18.49 22.43 33.50
C GLY A 717 -19.73 22.84 34.33
N SER A 718 -20.29 21.87 35.06
CA SER A 718 -21.42 22.07 35.99
C SER A 718 -21.13 21.44 37.35
N LEU A 719 -21.53 22.12 38.41
CA LEU A 719 -21.37 21.62 39.78
C LEU A 719 -22.55 22.03 40.68
N GLU A 720 -23.14 21.06 41.34
CA GLU A 720 -24.03 21.26 42.47
C GLU A 720 -23.31 20.84 43.74
N ILE A 721 -23.25 21.76 44.73
CA ILE A 721 -22.54 21.48 45.98
C ILE A 721 -23.38 21.97 47.16
N SER A 722 -23.65 21.07 48.09
CA SER A 722 -24.39 21.37 49.33
C SER A 722 -23.49 21.17 50.56
N GLY A 723 -23.75 21.89 51.62
CA GLY A 723 -22.95 21.82 52.83
C GLY A 723 -21.49 22.24 52.63
N LEU A 724 -21.21 23.15 51.70
CA LEU A 724 -19.87 23.68 51.47
C LEU A 724 -19.46 24.65 52.58
N SER A 725 -18.30 24.42 53.21
CA SER A 725 -17.60 25.31 54.11
C SER A 725 -16.27 25.74 53.48
N LEU A 726 -16.05 27.03 53.35
CA LEU A 726 -14.80 27.64 52.87
C LEU A 726 -14.13 28.40 54.00
N GLU A 727 -12.89 28.06 54.35
CA GLU A 727 -12.10 28.71 55.42
C GLU A 727 -10.78 29.20 54.86
N ASN A 728 -10.45 30.48 55.06
CA ASN A 728 -9.19 31.08 54.55
C ASN A 728 -8.94 30.84 53.05
N THR A 729 -9.99 30.93 52.23
CA THR A 729 -9.92 30.78 50.77
C THR A 729 -9.91 32.16 50.13
N GLU A 730 -8.89 32.47 49.28
CA GLU A 730 -8.72 33.80 48.70
C GLU A 730 -9.83 34.10 47.68
N ILE A 731 -10.15 33.16 46.81
CA ILE A 731 -11.23 33.23 45.81
C ILE A 731 -12.24 32.11 46.12
N GLN A 732 -13.45 32.46 46.51
CA GLN A 732 -14.44 31.43 46.85
C GLN A 732 -14.87 30.62 45.62
N SER A 733 -15.12 31.30 44.50
CA SER A 733 -15.49 30.65 43.23
C SER A 733 -15.01 31.46 42.04
N LEU A 734 -14.55 30.72 41.00
CA LEU A 734 -14.15 31.26 39.70
C LEU A 734 -14.98 30.54 38.64
N VAL A 735 -15.97 31.25 38.08
CA VAL A 735 -17.00 30.63 37.21
C VAL A 735 -17.00 31.29 35.85
N GLU A 736 -16.73 30.50 34.80
CA GLU A 736 -16.73 30.95 33.42
C GLU A 736 -18.16 31.11 32.88
N GLU A 737 -18.33 32.04 31.94
CA GLU A 737 -19.62 32.27 31.26
C GLU A 737 -20.13 30.96 30.62
N GLY A 738 -21.35 30.56 30.92
CA GLY A 738 -21.94 29.28 30.45
C GLY A 738 -21.85 28.14 31.45
N SER A 739 -20.96 28.19 32.46
CA SER A 739 -20.90 27.20 33.53
C SER A 739 -22.09 27.36 34.51
N LEU A 740 -22.48 26.25 35.16
CA LEU A 740 -23.58 26.21 36.13
C LEU A 740 -23.05 25.81 37.50
N LEU A 741 -23.02 26.72 38.43
CA LEU A 741 -22.68 26.48 39.84
C LEU A 741 -23.89 26.68 40.74
N LEU A 742 -24.38 25.61 41.35
CA LEU A 742 -25.34 25.71 42.44
C LEU A 742 -24.61 25.46 43.77
N MET A 743 -24.35 26.49 44.54
CA MET A 743 -23.54 26.43 45.76
C MET A 743 -24.40 26.72 46.97
N ASN A 744 -24.56 25.74 47.87
CA ASN A 744 -25.42 25.84 49.08
C ASN A 744 -26.84 26.35 48.79
N GLY A 745 -27.42 25.97 47.63
CA GLY A 745 -28.75 26.39 47.20
C GLY A 745 -28.81 27.74 46.48
N GLU A 746 -27.69 28.44 46.31
CA GLU A 746 -27.60 29.67 45.54
C GLU A 746 -27.01 29.42 44.15
N LEU A 747 -27.69 29.89 43.10
CA LEU A 747 -27.21 29.78 41.72
C LEU A 747 -26.22 30.91 41.43
N ILE A 748 -24.96 30.56 41.21
CA ILE A 748 -23.90 31.47 40.82
C ILE A 748 -23.72 31.38 39.29
N LYS A 749 -24.00 32.46 38.60
CA LYS A 749 -23.81 32.55 37.15
C LYS A 749 -22.38 32.95 36.84
N GLY A 750 -21.79 32.30 35.86
CA GLY A 750 -20.47 32.63 35.34
C GLY A 750 -20.46 34.02 34.70
N ASP A 751 -19.49 34.83 35.07
CA ASP A 751 -19.25 36.18 34.54
C ASP A 751 -17.82 36.35 33.98
N LYS A 752 -17.01 35.35 34.08
CA LYS A 752 -15.61 35.33 33.60
C LYS A 752 -15.53 34.76 32.19
N LYS A 753 -14.48 35.13 31.46
CA LYS A 753 -14.17 34.60 30.13
C LYS A 753 -12.75 34.05 30.15
N GLN A 754 -12.53 33.00 29.40
CA GLN A 754 -11.19 32.39 29.26
C GLN A 754 -10.53 32.11 30.63
N VAL A 755 -11.28 31.48 31.52
CA VAL A 755 -10.79 31.12 32.86
C VAL A 755 -9.58 30.17 32.77
N ALA A 756 -9.56 29.28 31.80
CA ALA A 756 -8.39 28.41 31.58
C ALA A 756 -7.10 29.23 31.40
N ASP A 757 -7.11 30.32 30.60
CA ASP A 757 -5.95 31.19 30.36
C ASP A 757 -5.46 31.93 31.61
N GLN A 758 -6.28 31.98 32.67
CA GLN A 758 -5.95 32.60 33.94
C GLN A 758 -5.33 31.59 34.93
N LEU A 759 -5.58 30.31 34.71
CA LEU A 759 -5.16 29.23 35.59
C LEU A 759 -3.89 28.54 35.10
N TYR A 760 -3.64 28.56 33.81
CA TYR A 760 -2.49 27.97 33.13
C TYR A 760 -1.69 29.03 32.38
#